data_d983515c0bdaf51f931a9a116573c80c
#
_entry.id   d983515c0bdaf51f931a9a116573c80c
#
_cell.length_a   1.000
_cell.length_b   1.000
_cell.length_c   1.000
_cell.angle_alpha   90.00
_cell.angle_beta   90.00
_cell.angle_gamma   90.00
#
_symmetry.space_group_name_H-M   'P 1'
#
loop_
_entity.id
_entity.type
_entity.pdbx_description
1 polymer ?
#
loop_
_entity_poly.entity_id
_entity_poly.type
_entity_poly.pdbx_seq_one_letter_code
_entity_poly.pdbx_strand_id
1 'polypeptide(L)'
;YIKGFLNTKNISATQADIGIEVILKLFSKEGLKSLFQVSGFKFQVGEVSDNSKRILALQDEYIKTIDSVIAFLQGKNPTLALQICQEDYLPEASRFAQLEELDWAFGTMGTQDKAKHLATLYLEDISDFIVECVDENFGFSRYAERLGRSANSFDELYEALQKEPTYIDGILISILEEKIARIQPELMLISVPFPGNLYSAFRSAQWVKKHYPNIKIAMGGGFPNTELRSLSDARVFEFFDFITLDDGELPVELLISNIQNPNTKEFKRTFILEEGKVVYKNNASRPDYKQSQVGTPDYTDLLLDKYISVIEVVNPMHRMWSDGRWNKLTMAHGCYWGKCTFCDISLDYIKIYEPIAANLLCDRMEEMMTQTGQNGFHFVDEAAPPALMRALALEILRRKLSVTWWTNIRFEKSFSADLCRLLKASGCIAVSGGLEVASDRLLQLIDKGVTVEQVANVTRNFTESGVMVHAYLMYGYPTQTVQETIDSLEMVRQLFEAGVLQSGFWHQFAMTAHSPVGLYPEKFGVTPELLPLQGSEKGIFAINDINYTDKIGIDHEKFSFGLKKSLFNFMHGICFDFELQEWFDFKIPKTKIHPDFIFNALQEEENFTTKPTAKVVWLGGKPSVEYFTKSKKGNSWELAKLTFHDKKESFAVQTNKAEGEWLVAILDKIAVSQSKVYSFQKIKADFEDHLSDFELFWYSKPMQTLRSFGLLIL
;
A
#
# COMPACT_ATOMS: atom_id res chain seq x y z
N TYR A 1 10.75 2.74 11.66
CA TYR A 1 10.05 2.36 12.91
C TYR A 1 11.04 2.00 14.00
N ILE A 2 11.84 0.92 13.87
CA ILE A 2 12.78 0.46 14.92
C ILE A 2 13.74 1.57 15.38
N LYS A 3 14.31 2.37 14.46
CA LYS A 3 15.16 3.51 14.85
C LYS A 3 14.39 4.54 15.68
N GLY A 4 13.16 4.88 15.27
CA GLY A 4 12.29 5.78 16.04
C GLY A 4 12.00 5.26 17.45
N PHE A 5 11.75 3.94 17.57
CA PHE A 5 11.60 3.30 18.89
C PHE A 5 12.90 3.37 19.70
N LEU A 6 14.04 3.05 19.13
CA LEU A 6 15.35 3.10 19.82
C LEU A 6 15.67 4.51 20.32
N ASN A 7 15.29 5.55 19.56
CA ASN A 7 15.39 6.94 20.02
C ASN A 7 14.61 7.20 21.31
N THR A 8 13.42 6.59 21.48
CA THR A 8 12.66 6.70 22.75
C THR A 8 13.37 6.05 23.94
N LYS A 9 14.34 5.16 23.68
CA LYS A 9 15.15 4.47 24.68
C LYS A 9 16.54 5.10 24.87
N ASN A 10 16.84 6.18 24.18
CA ASN A 10 18.18 6.79 24.13
C ASN A 10 19.27 5.81 23.67
N ILE A 11 18.92 4.89 22.79
CA ILE A 11 19.86 3.94 22.17
C ILE A 11 20.29 4.51 20.82
N SER A 12 21.60 4.72 20.65
CA SER A 12 22.16 5.21 19.40
C SER A 12 22.00 4.16 18.30
N ALA A 13 21.37 4.54 17.20
CA ALA A 13 21.15 3.67 16.04
C ALA A 13 21.31 4.43 14.73
N THR A 14 21.93 3.78 13.75
CA THR A 14 22.06 4.26 12.37
C THR A 14 21.33 3.28 11.44
N GLN A 15 20.73 3.79 10.39
CA GLN A 15 20.05 2.95 9.39
C GLN A 15 20.56 3.25 7.99
N ALA A 16 20.42 2.28 7.09
CA ALA A 16 20.77 2.41 5.69
C ALA A 16 19.86 1.54 4.82
N ASP A 17 19.54 2.02 3.64
CA ASP A 17 18.94 1.23 2.56
C ASP A 17 20.02 0.89 1.55
N ILE A 18 20.66 -0.27 1.76
CA ILE A 18 21.77 -0.71 0.91
C ILE A 18 21.26 -1.09 -0.49
N GLY A 19 20.02 -1.53 -0.63
CA GLY A 19 19.42 -1.87 -1.92
C GLY A 19 19.43 -0.70 -2.89
N ILE A 20 18.93 0.47 -2.47
CA ILE A 20 18.96 1.66 -3.33
C ILE A 20 20.40 2.11 -3.61
N GLU A 21 21.31 1.97 -2.66
CA GLU A 21 22.72 2.35 -2.87
C GLU A 21 23.42 1.46 -3.90
N VAL A 22 23.13 0.15 -3.92
CA VAL A 22 23.60 -0.79 -4.95
C VAL A 22 23.07 -0.36 -6.33
N ILE A 23 21.75 -0.12 -6.44
CA ILE A 23 21.14 0.32 -7.70
C ILE A 23 21.76 1.63 -8.20
N LEU A 24 21.93 2.62 -7.34
CA LEU A 24 22.52 3.90 -7.74
C LEU A 24 24.00 3.79 -8.14
N LYS A 25 24.76 2.87 -7.55
CA LYS A 25 26.13 2.63 -7.91
C LYS A 25 26.24 1.87 -9.24
N LEU A 26 25.35 0.90 -9.46
CA LEU A 26 25.29 0.11 -10.68
C LEU A 26 24.79 0.93 -11.88
N PHE A 27 23.68 1.67 -11.71
CA PHE A 27 23.04 2.51 -12.72
C PHE A 27 23.62 3.94 -12.68
N SER A 28 24.92 4.04 -12.87
CA SER A 28 25.69 5.29 -13.02
C SER A 28 26.67 5.14 -14.17
N LYS A 29 27.23 6.26 -14.66
CA LYS A 29 28.26 6.22 -15.70
C LYS A 29 29.41 5.29 -15.36
N GLU A 30 29.92 5.37 -14.14
CA GLU A 30 31.04 4.54 -13.69
C GLU A 30 30.60 3.08 -13.51
N GLY A 31 29.38 2.87 -12.99
CA GLY A 31 28.80 1.53 -12.85
C GLY A 31 28.63 0.83 -14.22
N LEU A 32 28.05 1.52 -15.21
CA LEU A 32 27.85 0.97 -16.55
C LEU A 32 29.17 0.70 -17.28
N LYS A 33 30.18 1.58 -17.16
CA LYS A 33 31.50 1.31 -17.70
C LYS A 33 32.11 0.00 -17.16
N SER A 34 32.03 -0.17 -15.84
CA SER A 34 32.52 -1.39 -15.20
C SER A 34 31.68 -2.62 -15.61
N LEU A 35 30.37 -2.47 -15.70
CA LEU A 35 29.45 -3.52 -16.12
C LEU A 35 29.77 -4.04 -17.52
N PHE A 36 29.92 -3.14 -18.50
CA PHE A 36 30.24 -3.52 -19.88
C PHE A 36 31.64 -4.13 -20.01
N GLN A 37 32.60 -3.74 -19.17
CA GLN A 37 33.93 -4.37 -19.13
C GLN A 37 33.84 -5.82 -18.62
N VAL A 38 33.10 -6.07 -17.53
CA VAL A 38 32.95 -7.43 -16.96
C VAL A 38 32.16 -8.33 -17.90
N SER A 39 31.16 -7.84 -18.61
CA SER A 39 30.34 -8.62 -19.54
C SER A 39 31.13 -9.09 -20.79
N GLY A 40 32.20 -8.38 -21.19
CA GLY A 40 33.00 -8.69 -22.37
C GLY A 40 33.56 -10.11 -22.42
N PHE A 41 33.75 -10.77 -21.28
CA PHE A 41 34.18 -12.16 -21.22
C PHE A 41 33.10 -13.14 -21.75
N LYS A 42 31.82 -12.92 -21.42
CA LYS A 42 30.73 -13.80 -21.86
C LYS A 42 30.48 -13.72 -23.35
N PHE A 43 30.73 -12.57 -23.98
CA PHE A 43 30.66 -12.38 -25.42
C PHE A 43 31.76 -13.13 -26.19
N GLN A 44 32.87 -13.46 -25.52
CA GLN A 44 33.97 -14.24 -26.14
C GLN A 44 33.74 -15.75 -26.10
N VAL A 45 32.89 -16.23 -25.18
CA VAL A 45 32.81 -17.66 -24.85
C VAL A 45 31.42 -18.27 -25.13
N GLY A 46 30.33 -17.45 -25.29
CA GLY A 46 28.96 -17.95 -25.39
C GLY A 46 28.14 -17.28 -26.50
N GLU A 47 27.03 -17.94 -26.88
CA GLU A 47 25.98 -17.33 -27.70
C GLU A 47 25.18 -16.37 -26.80
N VAL A 48 25.11 -15.10 -27.21
CA VAL A 48 24.39 -14.04 -26.55
C VAL A 48 23.23 -13.58 -27.44
N SER A 49 22.10 -13.24 -26.90
CA SER A 49 20.92 -12.78 -27.63
C SER A 49 21.21 -11.54 -28.48
N ASP A 50 20.43 -11.33 -29.53
CA ASP A 50 20.56 -10.14 -30.37
C ASP A 50 20.20 -8.87 -29.58
N ASN A 51 19.35 -8.97 -28.55
CA ASN A 51 19.05 -7.88 -27.61
C ASN A 51 20.31 -7.42 -26.86
N SER A 52 21.04 -8.35 -26.25
CA SER A 52 22.27 -8.02 -25.52
C SER A 52 23.39 -7.55 -26.42
N LYS A 53 23.49 -8.09 -27.66
CA LYS A 53 24.43 -7.58 -28.69
C LYS A 53 24.11 -6.12 -29.03
N ARG A 54 22.83 -5.76 -29.20
CA ARG A 54 22.39 -4.41 -29.47
C ARG A 54 22.73 -3.46 -28.30
N ILE A 55 22.44 -3.87 -27.06
CA ILE A 55 22.76 -3.07 -25.87
C ILE A 55 24.26 -2.82 -25.77
N LEU A 56 25.11 -3.86 -26.01
CA LEU A 56 26.56 -3.69 -26.02
C LEU A 56 27.03 -2.76 -27.14
N ALA A 57 26.46 -2.88 -28.33
CA ALA A 57 26.81 -2.01 -29.47
C ALA A 57 26.45 -0.52 -29.17
N LEU A 58 25.45 -0.26 -28.36
CA LEU A 58 25.02 1.06 -27.93
C LEU A 58 25.56 1.48 -26.55
N GLN A 59 26.57 0.79 -26.01
CA GLN A 59 27.07 1.02 -24.64
C GLN A 59 27.44 2.48 -24.37
N ASP A 60 28.00 3.18 -25.34
CA ASP A 60 28.39 4.60 -25.18
C ASP A 60 27.18 5.51 -25.00
N GLU A 61 26.06 5.22 -25.68
CA GLU A 61 24.81 5.96 -25.52
C GLU A 61 24.16 5.67 -24.16
N TYR A 62 24.17 4.41 -23.69
CA TYR A 62 23.73 4.06 -22.35
C TYR A 62 24.57 4.77 -21.28
N ILE A 63 25.89 4.75 -21.38
CA ILE A 63 26.82 5.44 -20.47
C ILE A 63 26.60 6.96 -20.51
N LYS A 64 26.29 7.55 -21.65
CA LYS A 64 26.05 8.98 -21.82
C LYS A 64 24.75 9.43 -21.15
N THR A 65 23.69 8.63 -21.21
CA THR A 65 22.33 9.01 -20.79
C THR A 65 22.00 8.64 -19.35
N ILE A 66 22.59 7.60 -18.76
CA ILE A 66 22.18 7.01 -17.49
C ILE A 66 22.08 8.00 -16.33
N ASP A 67 23.08 8.84 -16.09
CA ASP A 67 23.05 9.78 -14.95
C ASP A 67 21.91 10.78 -15.06
N SER A 68 21.59 11.22 -16.30
CA SER A 68 20.49 12.13 -16.56
C SER A 68 19.12 11.45 -16.35
N VAL A 69 18.99 10.18 -16.75
CA VAL A 69 17.79 9.36 -16.54
C VAL A 69 17.57 9.12 -15.05
N ILE A 70 18.60 8.73 -14.31
CA ILE A 70 18.52 8.56 -12.86
C ILE A 70 18.13 9.87 -12.17
N ALA A 71 18.75 11.00 -12.53
CA ALA A 71 18.38 12.32 -11.99
C ALA A 71 16.92 12.67 -12.30
N PHE A 72 16.44 12.35 -13.49
CA PHE A 72 15.02 12.53 -13.86
C PHE A 72 14.09 11.68 -12.98
N LEU A 73 14.37 10.39 -12.80
CA LEU A 73 13.59 9.50 -11.94
C LEU A 73 13.66 9.89 -10.46
N GLN A 74 14.71 10.60 -10.03
CA GLN A 74 14.81 11.23 -8.71
C GLN A 74 14.01 12.54 -8.60
N GLY A 75 13.39 13.02 -9.69
CA GLY A 75 12.64 14.28 -9.74
C GLY A 75 13.53 15.54 -9.82
N LYS A 76 14.82 15.40 -10.14
CA LYS A 76 15.80 16.51 -10.19
C LYS A 76 15.88 17.20 -11.55
N ASN A 77 15.41 16.58 -12.62
CA ASN A 77 15.47 17.09 -13.98
C ASN A 77 14.14 16.88 -14.73
N PRO A 78 13.04 17.54 -14.31
CA PRO A 78 11.71 17.30 -14.87
C PRO A 78 11.57 17.70 -16.36
N THR A 79 12.38 18.63 -16.85
CA THR A 79 12.36 19.07 -18.27
C THR A 79 12.86 17.99 -19.23
N LEU A 80 13.64 17.04 -18.75
CA LEU A 80 14.13 15.91 -19.56
C LEU A 80 12.98 15.03 -20.09
N ALA A 81 11.81 15.06 -19.44
CA ALA A 81 10.63 14.33 -19.91
C ALA A 81 10.27 14.63 -21.36
N LEU A 82 10.39 15.88 -21.79
CA LEU A 82 10.11 16.28 -23.17
C LEU A 82 11.07 15.62 -24.17
N GLN A 83 12.34 15.48 -23.79
CA GLN A 83 13.35 14.86 -24.64
C GLN A 83 13.20 13.31 -24.66
N ILE A 84 12.93 12.72 -23.51
CA ILE A 84 12.68 11.27 -23.41
C ILE A 84 11.49 10.85 -24.30
N CYS A 85 10.44 11.66 -24.37
CA CYS A 85 9.25 11.39 -25.18
C CYS A 85 9.44 11.65 -26.69
N GLN A 86 10.61 12.10 -27.16
CA GLN A 86 10.90 12.42 -28.56
C GLN A 86 11.57 11.26 -29.32
N GLU A 87 11.60 10.05 -28.78
CA GLU A 87 12.00 8.80 -29.44
C GLU A 87 13.48 8.65 -29.87
N ASP A 88 14.32 9.67 -29.79
CA ASP A 88 15.71 9.66 -30.21
C ASP A 88 16.73 9.95 -29.09
N TYR A 89 16.27 10.05 -27.86
CA TYR A 89 17.13 10.34 -26.70
C TYR A 89 17.62 9.09 -25.99
N LEU A 90 16.73 8.14 -25.71
CA LEU A 90 17.09 6.88 -25.04
C LEU A 90 17.52 5.85 -26.08
N PRO A 91 18.61 5.10 -25.85
CA PRO A 91 18.80 3.86 -26.58
C PRO A 91 17.71 2.87 -26.19
N GLU A 92 17.05 2.27 -27.17
CA GLU A 92 15.92 1.37 -27.00
C GLU A 92 16.30 -0.05 -27.40
N ALA A 93 15.83 -1.04 -26.62
CA ALA A 93 16.00 -2.45 -26.90
C ALA A 93 14.66 -3.21 -26.79
N SER A 94 14.67 -4.49 -26.41
CA SER A 94 13.48 -5.35 -26.53
C SER A 94 12.29 -4.91 -25.67
N ARG A 95 12.51 -4.24 -24.56
CA ARG A 95 11.42 -3.76 -23.68
C ARG A 95 10.54 -2.72 -24.36
N PHE A 96 11.12 -1.95 -25.28
CA PHE A 96 10.38 -0.94 -26.03
C PHE A 96 9.49 -1.53 -27.16
N ALA A 97 9.70 -2.77 -27.59
CA ALA A 97 8.84 -3.42 -28.58
C ALA A 97 7.37 -3.61 -28.14
N GLN A 98 7.08 -3.43 -26.84
CA GLN A 98 5.73 -3.55 -26.27
C GLN A 98 4.94 -2.23 -26.28
N LEU A 99 5.51 -1.16 -26.83
CA LEU A 99 4.98 0.22 -26.77
C LEU A 99 3.92 0.56 -27.83
N GLU A 100 3.33 -0.42 -28.51
CA GLU A 100 2.29 -0.14 -29.50
C GLU A 100 1.16 0.72 -28.84
N GLU A 101 1.10 2.01 -29.21
CA GLU A 101 0.03 2.95 -28.88
C GLU A 101 -0.16 3.38 -27.41
N LEU A 102 0.94 3.66 -26.67
CA LEU A 102 0.81 4.18 -25.29
C LEU A 102 0.32 5.63 -25.16
N ASP A 103 0.28 6.40 -26.26
CA ASP A 103 -0.10 7.82 -26.22
C ASP A 103 -1.50 8.03 -25.66
N TRP A 104 -2.44 7.13 -25.96
CA TRP A 104 -3.80 7.19 -25.45
C TRP A 104 -3.88 6.96 -23.94
N ALA A 105 -2.99 6.13 -23.35
CA ALA A 105 -2.98 5.84 -21.91
C ALA A 105 -2.48 7.03 -21.08
N PHE A 106 -1.54 7.80 -21.63
CA PHE A 106 -0.97 8.97 -20.93
C PHE A 106 -1.63 10.29 -21.33
N GLY A 107 -2.12 10.42 -22.56
CA GLY A 107 -2.66 11.66 -23.12
C GLY A 107 -1.64 12.80 -23.11
N THR A 108 -2.08 14.02 -23.45
CA THR A 108 -1.19 15.20 -23.53
C THR A 108 -0.72 15.71 -22.17
N MET A 109 -1.49 15.46 -21.12
CA MET A 109 -1.16 15.88 -19.74
C MET A 109 -0.25 14.87 -19.02
N GLY A 110 -0.03 13.69 -19.59
CA GLY A 110 0.74 12.59 -19.01
C GLY A 110 2.21 12.52 -19.43
N THR A 111 2.79 13.56 -20.03
CA THR A 111 4.19 13.57 -20.54
C THR A 111 5.20 13.15 -19.46
N GLN A 112 5.05 13.60 -18.21
CA GLN A 112 5.95 13.21 -17.13
C GLN A 112 5.86 11.73 -16.80
N ASP A 113 4.64 11.18 -16.79
CA ASP A 113 4.40 9.76 -16.47
C ASP A 113 4.83 8.88 -17.64
N LYS A 114 4.55 9.28 -18.89
CA LYS A 114 5.08 8.62 -20.09
C LYS A 114 6.61 8.56 -20.06
N ALA A 115 7.27 9.68 -19.80
CA ALA A 115 8.72 9.72 -19.71
C ALA A 115 9.28 8.84 -18.58
N LYS A 116 8.62 8.77 -17.43
CA LYS A 116 9.01 7.86 -16.34
C LYS A 116 8.86 6.40 -16.75
N HIS A 117 7.78 6.06 -17.45
CA HIS A 117 7.60 4.70 -17.97
C HIS A 117 8.68 4.33 -18.99
N LEU A 118 8.95 5.19 -19.97
CA LEU A 118 10.04 4.98 -20.95
C LEU A 118 11.40 4.85 -20.26
N ALA A 119 11.68 5.71 -19.28
CA ALA A 119 12.90 5.62 -18.46
C ALA A 119 12.96 4.31 -17.65
N THR A 120 11.80 3.77 -17.23
CA THR A 120 11.74 2.45 -16.56
C THR A 120 12.08 1.34 -17.53
N LEU A 121 11.51 1.33 -18.75
CA LEU A 121 11.83 0.34 -19.78
C LEU A 121 13.33 0.37 -20.15
N TYR A 122 13.90 1.56 -20.23
CA TYR A 122 15.35 1.73 -20.45
C TYR A 122 16.19 1.07 -19.34
N LEU A 123 15.79 1.20 -18.06
CA LEU A 123 16.46 0.49 -16.96
C LEU A 123 16.24 -1.01 -17.01
N GLU A 124 15.06 -1.46 -17.44
CA GLU A 124 14.74 -2.89 -17.61
C GLU A 124 15.51 -3.53 -18.74
N ASP A 125 15.76 -2.83 -19.87
CA ASP A 125 16.65 -3.32 -20.93
C ASP A 125 18.07 -3.56 -20.40
N ILE A 126 18.62 -2.63 -19.60
CA ILE A 126 19.91 -2.82 -18.93
C ILE A 126 19.84 -4.01 -17.95
N SER A 127 18.72 -4.18 -17.25
CA SER A 127 18.52 -5.31 -16.33
C SER A 127 18.53 -6.64 -17.06
N ASP A 128 17.87 -6.75 -18.21
CA ASP A 128 17.90 -7.96 -19.05
C ASP A 128 19.32 -8.30 -19.53
N PHE A 129 20.08 -7.27 -19.89
CA PHE A 129 21.49 -7.43 -20.24
C PHE A 129 22.32 -7.94 -19.04
N ILE A 130 22.07 -7.43 -17.82
CA ILE A 130 22.76 -7.89 -16.61
C ILE A 130 22.42 -9.36 -16.35
N VAL A 131 21.15 -9.75 -16.43
CA VAL A 131 20.69 -11.13 -16.22
C VAL A 131 21.38 -12.07 -17.19
N GLU A 132 21.45 -11.73 -18.45
CA GLU A 132 22.05 -12.59 -19.47
C GLU A 132 23.57 -12.62 -19.39
N CYS A 133 24.23 -11.48 -19.18
CA CYS A 133 25.67 -11.34 -19.42
C CYS A 133 26.52 -11.26 -18.14
N VAL A 134 25.94 -11.00 -16.97
CA VAL A 134 26.71 -10.73 -15.75
C VAL A 134 26.26 -11.58 -14.57
N ASP A 135 24.95 -11.58 -14.25
CA ASP A 135 24.42 -12.25 -13.08
C ASP A 135 22.98 -12.71 -13.34
N GLU A 136 22.79 -14.01 -13.54
CA GLU A 136 21.50 -14.63 -13.85
C GLU A 136 20.41 -14.43 -12.78
N ASN A 137 20.80 -14.08 -11.57
CA ASN A 137 19.88 -13.83 -10.45
C ASN A 137 19.52 -12.35 -10.30
N PHE A 138 20.03 -11.48 -11.16
CA PHE A 138 19.73 -10.05 -11.08
C PHE A 138 18.24 -9.78 -11.32
N GLY A 139 17.67 -8.91 -10.53
CA GLY A 139 16.33 -8.32 -10.72
C GLY A 139 16.36 -6.91 -10.23
N PHE A 140 15.86 -5.96 -11.02
CA PHE A 140 15.92 -4.54 -10.73
C PHE A 140 15.32 -4.19 -9.36
N SER A 141 14.16 -4.77 -9.03
CA SER A 141 13.47 -4.57 -7.75
C SER A 141 13.49 -5.79 -6.82
N ARG A 142 13.94 -6.97 -7.31
CA ARG A 142 13.79 -8.27 -6.62
C ARG A 142 14.95 -9.19 -6.92
N TYR A 143 16.14 -8.86 -6.43
CA TYR A 143 17.33 -9.64 -6.65
C TYR A 143 17.22 -11.05 -6.07
N ALA A 144 17.52 -12.06 -6.88
CA ALA A 144 17.51 -13.50 -6.50
C ALA A 144 16.18 -13.97 -5.83
N GLU A 145 15.04 -13.34 -6.16
CA GLU A 145 13.74 -13.65 -5.54
C GLU A 145 13.37 -15.13 -5.68
N ARG A 146 13.74 -15.76 -6.79
CA ARG A 146 13.51 -17.19 -7.05
C ARG A 146 14.08 -18.08 -5.94
N LEU A 147 15.26 -17.74 -5.42
CA LEU A 147 15.92 -18.53 -4.36
C LEU A 147 15.19 -18.47 -3.00
N GLY A 148 14.38 -17.41 -2.76
CA GLY A 148 13.57 -17.25 -1.56
C GLY A 148 12.14 -17.76 -1.71
N ARG A 149 11.57 -17.69 -2.91
CA ARG A 149 10.14 -17.94 -3.15
C ARG A 149 9.75 -19.43 -3.09
N SER A 150 10.65 -20.32 -3.44
CA SER A 150 10.38 -21.78 -3.49
C SER A 150 10.97 -22.56 -2.31
N ALA A 151 11.41 -21.87 -1.28
CA ALA A 151 12.33 -22.43 -0.32
C ALA A 151 11.67 -23.08 0.90
N ASN A 152 11.01 -24.24 0.73
CA ASN A 152 10.78 -25.14 1.86
C ASN A 152 12.10 -25.68 2.41
N SER A 153 13.14 -25.82 1.57
CA SER A 153 14.53 -26.19 1.93
C SER A 153 15.46 -25.00 1.79
N PHE A 154 16.45 -24.94 2.66
CA PHE A 154 17.53 -23.95 2.59
C PHE A 154 18.63 -24.32 1.58
N ASP A 155 18.57 -25.51 0.95
CA ASP A 155 19.66 -26.06 0.16
C ASP A 155 20.07 -25.18 -1.01
N GLU A 156 19.12 -24.76 -1.85
CA GLU A 156 19.43 -23.97 -3.06
C GLU A 156 20.04 -22.60 -2.69
N LEU A 157 19.47 -21.94 -1.70
CA LEU A 157 19.99 -20.67 -1.20
C LEU A 157 21.36 -20.85 -0.55
N TYR A 158 21.54 -21.91 0.26
CA TYR A 158 22.81 -22.23 0.90
C TYR A 158 23.90 -22.51 -0.12
N GLU A 159 23.62 -23.33 -1.14
CA GLU A 159 24.55 -23.62 -2.24
C GLU A 159 24.93 -22.37 -3.02
N ALA A 160 23.98 -21.48 -3.29
CA ALA A 160 24.24 -20.20 -3.94
C ALA A 160 25.19 -19.32 -3.12
N LEU A 161 25.04 -19.33 -1.79
CA LEU A 161 25.91 -18.59 -0.86
C LEU A 161 27.32 -19.20 -0.72
N GLN A 162 27.51 -20.48 -1.05
CA GLN A 162 28.85 -21.10 -1.05
C GLN A 162 29.64 -20.77 -2.34
N LYS A 163 29.01 -20.28 -3.39
CA LYS A 163 29.69 -19.83 -4.61
C LYS A 163 30.44 -18.52 -4.35
N GLU A 164 31.46 -18.27 -5.18
CA GLU A 164 32.16 -16.99 -5.15
C GLU A 164 31.16 -15.83 -5.35
N PRO A 165 31.39 -14.69 -4.65
CA PRO A 165 30.56 -13.52 -4.78
C PRO A 165 30.44 -13.06 -6.23
N THR A 166 29.22 -12.73 -6.68
CA THR A 166 28.97 -12.18 -7.99
C THR A 166 29.49 -10.74 -8.11
N TYR A 167 29.45 -10.18 -9.32
CA TYR A 167 29.77 -8.76 -9.51
C TYR A 167 28.86 -7.84 -8.68
N ILE A 168 27.56 -8.19 -8.60
CA ILE A 168 26.57 -7.44 -7.79
C ILE A 168 26.85 -7.60 -6.30
N ASP A 169 27.20 -8.80 -5.85
CA ASP A 169 27.67 -9.05 -4.46
C ASP A 169 28.88 -8.17 -4.12
N GLY A 170 29.81 -8.00 -5.06
CA GLY A 170 30.99 -7.14 -4.90
C GLY A 170 30.61 -5.68 -4.63
N ILE A 171 29.60 -5.17 -5.33
CA ILE A 171 29.07 -3.81 -5.09
C ILE A 171 28.42 -3.73 -3.71
N LEU A 172 27.56 -4.68 -3.36
CA LEU A 172 26.91 -4.78 -2.05
C LEU A 172 27.93 -4.79 -0.92
N ILE A 173 28.93 -5.67 -1.03
CA ILE A 173 30.00 -5.84 -0.01
C ILE A 173 30.79 -4.54 0.14
N SER A 174 31.15 -3.87 -0.95
CA SER A 174 31.92 -2.62 -0.88
C SER A 174 31.20 -1.50 -0.12
N ILE A 175 29.87 -1.41 -0.28
CA ILE A 175 29.03 -0.44 0.42
C ILE A 175 28.93 -0.82 1.89
N LEU A 176 28.73 -2.10 2.18
CA LEU A 176 28.60 -2.61 3.54
C LEU A 176 29.89 -2.40 4.34
N GLU A 177 31.05 -2.69 3.74
CA GLU A 177 32.38 -2.49 4.33
C GLU A 177 32.60 -1.04 4.73
N GLU A 178 32.33 -0.09 3.82
CA GLU A 178 32.45 1.34 4.10
C GLU A 178 31.60 1.76 5.30
N LYS A 179 30.34 1.28 5.35
CA LYS A 179 29.42 1.62 6.44
C LYS A 179 29.85 1.01 7.77
N ILE A 180 30.22 -0.27 7.79
CA ILE A 180 30.62 -0.94 9.04
C ILE A 180 31.92 -0.34 9.57
N ALA A 181 32.91 -0.06 8.72
CA ALA A 181 34.15 0.58 9.14
C ALA A 181 33.92 1.96 9.79
N ARG A 182 32.94 2.70 9.30
CA ARG A 182 32.56 4.01 9.83
C ARG A 182 31.76 3.94 11.14
N ILE A 183 30.79 3.01 11.20
CA ILE A 183 29.79 2.96 12.28
C ILE A 183 30.28 2.07 13.44
N GLN A 184 30.97 0.97 13.15
CA GLN A 184 31.43 -0.05 14.10
C GLN A 184 30.33 -0.53 15.06
N PRO A 185 29.21 -1.10 14.54
CA PRO A 185 28.08 -1.48 15.36
C PRO A 185 28.39 -2.73 16.20
N GLU A 186 27.78 -2.84 17.39
CA GLU A 186 27.78 -4.06 18.19
C GLU A 186 26.69 -5.05 17.74
N LEU A 187 25.57 -4.52 17.23
CA LEU A 187 24.43 -5.27 16.71
C LEU A 187 24.02 -4.72 15.34
N MET A 188 23.90 -5.61 14.37
CA MET A 188 23.37 -5.32 13.03
C MET A 188 21.99 -5.96 12.89
N LEU A 189 20.98 -5.15 12.62
CA LEU A 189 19.61 -5.58 12.36
C LEU A 189 19.35 -5.54 10.85
N ILE A 190 18.93 -6.66 10.27
CA ILE A 190 18.56 -6.74 8.83
C ILE A 190 17.06 -6.97 8.72
N SER A 191 16.37 -6.01 8.12
CA SER A 191 14.96 -6.16 7.79
C SER A 191 14.80 -6.83 6.42
N VAL A 192 14.14 -7.98 6.40
CA VAL A 192 13.82 -8.74 5.17
C VAL A 192 12.31 -8.72 4.99
N PRO A 193 11.76 -7.76 4.21
CA PRO A 193 10.32 -7.66 4.02
C PRO A 193 9.77 -8.74 3.09
N PHE A 194 10.52 -9.14 2.04
CA PHE A 194 10.06 -10.03 0.98
C PHE A 194 11.17 -10.99 0.53
N PRO A 195 10.84 -12.09 -0.20
CA PRO A 195 11.82 -13.05 -0.74
C PRO A 195 12.95 -12.41 -1.55
N GLY A 196 12.67 -11.34 -2.31
CA GLY A 196 13.67 -10.62 -3.11
C GLY A 196 14.75 -9.88 -2.31
N ASN A 197 14.63 -9.83 -0.98
CA ASN A 197 15.65 -9.24 -0.10
C ASN A 197 16.48 -10.31 0.63
N LEU A 198 16.07 -11.57 0.53
CA LEU A 198 16.58 -12.65 1.37
C LEU A 198 18.04 -12.99 1.06
N TYR A 199 18.37 -13.23 -0.20
CA TYR A 199 19.73 -13.58 -0.63
C TYR A 199 20.75 -12.51 -0.19
N SER A 200 20.44 -11.24 -0.46
CA SER A 200 21.32 -10.12 -0.11
C SER A 200 21.49 -9.96 1.40
N ALA A 201 20.47 -10.29 2.20
CA ALA A 201 20.54 -10.32 3.65
C ALA A 201 21.52 -11.40 4.13
N PHE A 202 21.41 -12.62 3.59
CA PHE A 202 22.34 -13.73 3.89
C PHE A 202 23.76 -13.43 3.43
N ARG A 203 23.95 -12.91 2.22
CA ARG A 203 25.27 -12.54 1.68
C ARG A 203 25.92 -11.45 2.53
N SER A 204 25.16 -10.44 2.96
CA SER A 204 25.65 -9.40 3.88
C SER A 204 26.06 -9.99 5.23
N ALA A 205 25.23 -10.85 5.81
CA ALA A 205 25.50 -11.50 7.08
C ALA A 205 26.74 -12.41 6.99
N GLN A 206 26.89 -13.20 5.92
CA GLN A 206 28.04 -14.05 5.65
C GLN A 206 29.35 -13.24 5.64
N TRP A 207 29.36 -12.13 4.92
CA TRP A 207 30.54 -11.28 4.83
C TRP A 207 30.88 -10.67 6.21
N VAL A 208 29.87 -10.17 6.94
CA VAL A 208 30.09 -9.60 8.26
C VAL A 208 30.59 -10.64 9.26
N LYS A 209 30.00 -11.84 9.30
CA LYS A 209 30.47 -12.93 10.18
C LYS A 209 31.94 -13.30 9.91
N LYS A 210 32.36 -13.27 8.67
CA LYS A 210 33.73 -13.59 8.26
C LYS A 210 34.74 -12.51 8.67
N HIS A 211 34.40 -11.22 8.52
CA HIS A 211 35.33 -10.09 8.68
C HIS A 211 35.20 -9.37 10.03
N TYR A 212 34.01 -9.43 10.66
CA TYR A 212 33.67 -8.78 11.91
C TYR A 212 32.93 -9.74 12.86
N PRO A 213 33.55 -10.85 13.30
CA PRO A 213 32.89 -11.94 14.04
C PRO A 213 32.27 -11.52 15.37
N ASN A 214 32.66 -10.37 15.91
CA ASN A 214 32.12 -9.83 17.17
C ASN A 214 30.79 -9.13 16.99
N ILE A 215 30.42 -8.71 15.75
CA ILE A 215 29.15 -8.08 15.49
C ILE A 215 28.05 -9.15 15.56
N LYS A 216 27.04 -8.92 16.39
CA LYS A 216 25.85 -9.75 16.44
C LYS A 216 24.89 -9.37 15.31
N ILE A 217 24.26 -10.35 14.67
CA ILE A 217 23.38 -10.11 13.53
C ILE A 217 22.00 -10.71 13.81
N ALA A 218 20.96 -9.89 13.67
CA ALA A 218 19.58 -10.34 13.78
C ALA A 218 18.81 -10.06 12.49
N MET A 219 17.96 -11.00 12.07
CA MET A 219 17.00 -10.85 11.00
C MET A 219 15.61 -10.62 11.58
N GLY A 220 14.85 -9.72 10.97
CA GLY A 220 13.43 -9.48 11.21
C GLY A 220 12.74 -9.00 9.93
N GLY A 221 11.48 -8.57 10.04
CA GLY A 221 10.69 -8.08 8.92
C GLY A 221 9.61 -9.06 8.46
N GLY A 222 8.97 -8.77 7.32
CA GLY A 222 7.83 -9.55 6.82
C GLY A 222 8.16 -11.01 6.54
N PHE A 223 9.26 -11.29 5.85
CA PHE A 223 9.65 -12.65 5.48
C PHE A 223 9.84 -13.58 6.69
N PRO A 224 10.65 -13.27 7.71
CA PRO A 224 10.68 -14.09 8.92
C PRO A 224 9.32 -14.28 9.56
N ASN A 225 8.50 -13.26 9.54
CA ASN A 225 7.21 -13.25 10.19
C ASN A 225 6.18 -14.17 9.54
N THR A 226 6.19 -14.31 8.22
CA THR A 226 5.26 -15.17 7.49
C THR A 226 5.89 -16.53 7.15
N GLU A 227 7.17 -16.58 6.79
CA GLU A 227 7.80 -17.75 6.20
C GLU A 227 8.56 -18.62 7.23
N LEU A 228 9.23 -18.00 8.23
CA LEU A 228 10.20 -18.70 9.09
C LEU A 228 9.61 -19.21 10.41
N ARG A 229 8.30 -19.25 10.57
CA ARG A 229 7.67 -19.67 11.85
C ARG A 229 7.94 -21.11 12.25
N SER A 230 8.26 -21.96 11.29
CA SER A 230 8.61 -23.37 11.52
C SER A 230 10.11 -23.64 11.34
N LEU A 231 10.95 -22.61 11.41
CA LEU A 231 12.39 -22.70 11.20
C LEU A 231 13.02 -23.75 12.12
N SER A 232 13.72 -24.72 11.54
CA SER A 232 14.49 -25.74 12.26
C SER A 232 15.81 -26.09 11.59
N ASP A 233 16.14 -25.47 10.43
CA ASP A 233 17.42 -25.66 9.75
C ASP A 233 18.53 -24.87 10.47
N ALA A 234 19.44 -25.57 11.10
CA ALA A 234 20.51 -24.99 11.90
C ALA A 234 21.52 -24.17 11.07
N ARG A 235 21.65 -24.44 9.78
CA ARG A 235 22.59 -23.75 8.87
C ARG A 235 22.28 -22.25 8.75
N VAL A 236 21.05 -21.82 8.99
CA VAL A 236 20.68 -20.40 9.00
C VAL A 236 21.50 -19.62 10.02
N PHE A 237 21.89 -20.28 11.12
CA PHE A 237 22.65 -19.68 12.22
C PHE A 237 24.18 -19.63 11.95
N GLU A 238 24.63 -20.08 10.82
CA GLU A 238 25.99 -19.76 10.32
C GLU A 238 26.07 -18.27 9.91
N PHE A 239 24.91 -17.67 9.57
CA PHE A 239 24.77 -16.29 9.08
C PHE A 239 24.23 -15.33 10.14
N PHE A 240 23.25 -15.75 10.90
CA PHE A 240 22.54 -14.91 11.88
C PHE A 240 22.73 -15.46 13.30
N ASP A 241 22.79 -14.57 14.29
CA ASP A 241 22.73 -14.97 15.70
C ASP A 241 21.28 -15.11 16.16
N PHE A 242 20.37 -14.31 15.59
CA PHE A 242 18.98 -14.20 16.02
C PHE A 242 18.03 -14.04 14.82
N ILE A 243 16.87 -14.69 14.90
CA ILE A 243 15.73 -14.44 13.97
C ILE A 243 14.54 -14.04 14.84
N THR A 244 14.00 -12.82 14.64
CA THR A 244 12.88 -12.29 15.42
C THR A 244 11.59 -12.29 14.61
N LEU A 245 10.48 -12.58 15.26
CA LEU A 245 9.14 -12.61 14.68
C LEU A 245 8.25 -11.50 15.24
N ASP A 246 7.20 -11.15 14.49
CA ASP A 246 6.17 -10.16 14.84
C ASP A 246 6.77 -8.77 15.13
N ASP A 247 6.19 -8.00 16.05
CA ASP A 247 6.67 -6.67 16.41
C ASP A 247 8.09 -6.71 16.95
N GLY A 248 8.95 -5.89 16.38
CA GLY A 248 10.39 -5.94 16.62
C GLY A 248 10.88 -5.14 17.83
N GLU A 249 10.06 -4.25 18.41
CA GLU A 249 10.48 -3.30 19.43
C GLU A 249 11.01 -3.99 20.71
N LEU A 250 10.18 -4.82 21.29
CA LEU A 250 10.59 -5.56 22.50
C LEU A 250 11.66 -6.63 22.22
N PRO A 251 11.56 -7.44 21.16
CA PRO A 251 12.65 -8.35 20.79
C PRO A 251 14.00 -7.63 20.67
N VAL A 252 14.07 -6.53 19.92
CA VAL A 252 15.33 -5.78 19.71
C VAL A 252 15.88 -5.20 21.03
N GLU A 253 15.04 -4.63 21.86
CA GLU A 253 15.48 -4.13 23.18
C GLU A 253 16.07 -5.24 24.03
N LEU A 254 15.46 -6.43 24.04
CA LEU A 254 15.96 -7.59 24.78
C LEU A 254 17.27 -8.13 24.18
N LEU A 255 17.43 -8.14 22.85
CA LEU A 255 18.71 -8.50 22.22
C LEU A 255 19.83 -7.56 22.65
N ILE A 256 19.59 -6.26 22.67
CA ILE A 256 20.56 -5.26 23.15
C ILE A 256 20.90 -5.52 24.60
N SER A 257 19.89 -5.76 25.43
CA SER A 257 20.09 -6.07 26.87
C SER A 257 20.91 -7.35 27.07
N ASN A 258 20.66 -8.40 26.27
CA ASN A 258 21.42 -9.66 26.33
C ASN A 258 22.87 -9.50 25.86
N ILE A 259 23.15 -8.64 24.89
CA ILE A 259 24.50 -8.33 24.42
C ILE A 259 25.28 -7.58 25.51
N GLN A 260 24.63 -6.58 26.12
CA GLN A 260 25.24 -5.80 27.21
C GLN A 260 25.42 -6.62 28.52
N ASN A 261 24.50 -7.54 28.77
CA ASN A 261 24.56 -8.43 29.95
C ASN A 261 24.21 -9.88 29.56
N PRO A 262 25.21 -10.71 29.19
CA PRO A 262 25.01 -12.09 28.73
C PRO A 262 24.30 -13.03 29.74
N ASN A 263 24.16 -12.61 31.00
CA ASN A 263 23.45 -13.39 32.03
C ASN A 263 21.92 -13.21 31.96
N THR A 264 21.39 -12.22 31.24
CA THR A 264 19.97 -11.91 31.22
C THR A 264 19.16 -13.01 30.54
N LYS A 265 19.57 -13.51 29.37
CA LYS A 265 18.96 -14.61 28.60
C LYS A 265 17.41 -14.52 28.45
N GLU A 266 16.88 -13.30 28.39
CA GLU A 266 15.47 -13.04 28.12
C GLU A 266 15.28 -12.78 26.62
N PHE A 267 14.32 -13.48 26.02
CA PHE A 267 13.99 -13.36 24.60
C PHE A 267 12.48 -13.24 24.40
N LYS A 268 12.08 -12.53 23.39
CA LYS A 268 10.71 -12.43 22.93
C LYS A 268 10.64 -12.87 21.46
N ARG A 269 9.85 -13.91 21.17
CA ARG A 269 9.62 -14.42 19.80
C ARG A 269 10.90 -14.52 18.95
N THR A 270 11.93 -15.14 19.48
CA THR A 270 13.26 -15.19 18.87
C THR A 270 13.74 -16.62 18.70
N PHE A 271 14.15 -16.98 17.49
CA PHE A 271 14.92 -18.20 17.26
C PHE A 271 16.41 -17.96 17.51
N ILE A 272 17.04 -18.91 18.16
CA ILE A 272 18.48 -18.96 18.45
C ILE A 272 19.02 -20.36 18.22
N LEU A 273 20.34 -20.51 18.11
CA LEU A 273 21.00 -21.80 18.10
C LEU A 273 21.49 -22.12 19.50
N GLU A 274 21.04 -23.22 20.11
CA GLU A 274 21.53 -23.77 21.37
C GLU A 274 21.96 -25.22 21.16
N GLU A 275 23.19 -25.55 21.56
CA GLU A 275 23.74 -26.92 21.45
C GLU A 275 23.54 -27.55 20.04
N GLY A 276 23.70 -26.74 18.99
CA GLY A 276 23.55 -27.17 17.60
C GLY A 276 22.09 -27.38 17.12
N LYS A 277 21.09 -26.99 17.94
CA LYS A 277 19.68 -27.07 17.61
C LYS A 277 19.04 -25.69 17.54
N VAL A 278 18.12 -25.51 16.59
CA VAL A 278 17.28 -24.32 16.53
C VAL A 278 16.25 -24.35 17.64
N VAL A 279 16.22 -23.31 18.47
CA VAL A 279 15.30 -23.18 19.60
C VAL A 279 14.54 -21.87 19.50
N TYR A 280 13.22 -21.94 19.57
CA TYR A 280 12.35 -20.78 19.69
C TYR A 280 12.24 -20.35 21.16
N LYS A 281 12.65 -19.13 21.46
CA LYS A 281 12.60 -18.52 22.79
C LYS A 281 11.53 -17.43 22.85
N ASN A 282 10.65 -17.55 23.84
CA ASN A 282 9.63 -16.54 24.16
C ASN A 282 9.41 -16.53 25.68
N ASN A 283 10.50 -16.32 26.43
CA ASN A 283 10.53 -16.45 27.89
C ASN A 283 10.48 -15.12 28.64
N ALA A 284 10.51 -13.98 27.93
CA ALA A 284 10.32 -12.69 28.55
C ALA A 284 8.87 -12.50 29.00
N SER A 285 8.67 -12.13 30.26
CA SER A 285 7.36 -11.87 30.86
C SER A 285 6.79 -10.48 30.51
N ARG A 286 7.65 -9.59 30.03
CA ARG A 286 7.24 -8.22 29.63
C ARG A 286 6.25 -8.25 28.48
N PRO A 287 5.15 -7.46 28.54
CA PRO A 287 4.25 -7.28 27.41
C PRO A 287 4.93 -6.48 26.30
N ASP A 288 4.44 -6.65 25.08
CA ASP A 288 4.87 -5.82 23.96
C ASP A 288 4.53 -4.35 24.17
N TYR A 289 5.24 -3.48 23.47
CA TYR A 289 4.99 -2.04 23.52
C TYR A 289 3.69 -1.70 22.80
N LYS A 290 2.90 -0.82 23.40
CA LYS A 290 1.74 -0.25 22.74
C LYS A 290 2.16 0.68 21.60
N GLN A 291 1.33 0.78 20.57
CA GLN A 291 1.58 1.67 19.44
C GLN A 291 1.79 3.14 19.84
N SER A 292 1.22 3.56 20.97
CA SER A 292 1.47 4.88 21.56
C SER A 292 2.87 5.06 22.15
N GLN A 293 3.65 3.98 22.35
CA GLN A 293 4.95 3.97 23.02
C GLN A 293 6.14 3.77 22.06
N VAL A 294 5.87 3.41 20.80
CA VAL A 294 6.94 3.06 19.85
C VAL A 294 7.62 4.27 19.19
N GLY A 295 7.17 5.49 19.52
CA GLY A 295 7.74 6.72 18.97
C GLY A 295 7.29 7.02 17.55
N THR A 296 7.91 8.02 16.92
CA THR A 296 7.69 8.41 15.54
C THR A 296 8.72 7.72 14.64
N PRO A 297 8.36 7.20 13.45
CA PRO A 297 9.34 6.69 12.50
C PRO A 297 10.44 7.71 12.21
N ASP A 298 11.70 7.27 12.21
CA ASP A 298 12.86 8.12 11.94
C ASP A 298 13.45 7.81 10.56
N TYR A 299 13.63 8.84 9.73
CA TYR A 299 14.14 8.76 8.35
C TYR A 299 15.51 9.45 8.18
N THR A 300 16.12 9.94 9.27
CA THR A 300 17.24 10.90 9.20
C THR A 300 18.49 10.39 8.49
N ASP A 301 18.78 9.09 8.49
CA ASP A 301 19.96 8.52 7.83
C ASP A 301 19.72 8.03 6.41
N LEU A 302 18.46 8.04 5.95
CA LEU A 302 18.09 7.56 4.62
C LEU A 302 18.37 8.60 3.56
N LEU A 303 18.78 8.15 2.38
CA LEU A 303 19.08 9.00 1.23
C LEU A 303 17.79 9.38 0.48
N LEU A 304 16.84 10.05 1.16
CA LEU A 304 15.48 10.30 0.66
C LEU A 304 15.45 11.04 -0.70
N ASP A 305 16.43 11.91 -0.96
CA ASP A 305 16.57 12.64 -2.22
C ASP A 305 17.15 11.80 -3.37
N LYS A 306 17.57 10.57 -3.08
CA LYS A 306 18.17 9.63 -4.05
C LYS A 306 17.24 8.52 -4.53
N TYR A 307 16.10 8.33 -3.89
CA TYR A 307 15.14 7.34 -4.35
C TYR A 307 14.62 7.68 -5.75
N ILE A 308 14.40 6.66 -6.55
CA ILE A 308 13.90 6.77 -7.92
C ILE A 308 12.41 6.41 -7.98
N SER A 309 11.67 7.05 -8.86
CA SER A 309 10.24 6.78 -9.11
C SER A 309 10.09 6.08 -10.45
N VAL A 310 9.86 4.78 -10.45
CA VAL A 310 9.68 3.95 -11.65
C VAL A 310 8.20 3.65 -11.91
N ILE A 311 7.83 3.44 -13.16
CA ILE A 311 6.48 3.02 -13.57
C ILE A 311 6.62 1.72 -14.37
N GLU A 312 6.57 0.59 -13.67
CA GLU A 312 6.62 -0.75 -14.27
C GLU A 312 5.29 -1.08 -14.99
N VAL A 313 4.17 -0.72 -14.38
CA VAL A 313 2.83 -0.96 -14.93
C VAL A 313 2.07 0.35 -15.06
N VAL A 314 1.57 0.63 -16.25
CA VAL A 314 0.72 1.81 -16.51
C VAL A 314 -0.63 1.61 -15.80
N ASN A 315 -0.94 2.50 -14.87
CA ASN A 315 -2.16 2.45 -14.08
C ASN A 315 -2.59 3.88 -13.72
N PRO A 316 -3.88 4.25 -13.80
CA PRO A 316 -4.34 5.61 -13.47
C PRO A 316 -3.96 6.09 -12.08
N MET A 317 -3.74 5.17 -11.15
CA MET A 317 -3.33 5.47 -9.77
C MET A 317 -1.86 5.13 -9.48
N HIS A 318 -1.01 4.93 -10.50
CA HIS A 318 0.39 4.51 -10.31
C HIS A 318 1.19 5.41 -9.35
N ARG A 319 0.86 6.71 -9.26
CA ARG A 319 1.53 7.64 -8.34
C ARG A 319 1.38 7.28 -6.87
N MET A 320 0.35 6.50 -6.50
CA MET A 320 0.20 6.00 -5.13
C MET A 320 1.30 5.00 -4.77
N TRP A 321 1.84 4.31 -5.76
CA TRP A 321 2.90 3.29 -5.55
C TRP A 321 4.27 3.76 -6.03
N SER A 322 4.36 4.48 -7.15
CA SER A 322 5.62 4.81 -7.83
C SER A 322 6.25 6.15 -7.43
N ASP A 323 5.48 7.15 -7.02
CA ASP A 323 6.02 8.43 -6.55
C ASP A 323 6.55 8.38 -5.11
N GLY A 324 7.02 7.28 -4.67
CA GLY A 324 7.64 6.78 -3.46
C GLY A 324 7.99 7.68 -2.27
N ARG A 325 7.63 8.96 -2.29
CA ARG A 325 8.01 9.93 -1.24
C ARG A 325 6.90 10.10 -0.20
N TRP A 326 6.14 9.05 0.02
CA TRP A 326 5.11 9.00 1.04
C TRP A 326 5.72 8.67 2.40
N ASN A 327 5.50 9.53 3.39
CA ASN A 327 5.73 9.17 4.78
C ASN A 327 4.83 7.99 5.16
N LYS A 328 5.38 6.97 5.81
CA LYS A 328 4.65 5.75 6.17
C LYS A 328 4.24 5.80 7.64
N LEU A 329 2.94 5.71 7.90
CA LEU A 329 2.37 5.58 9.23
C LEU A 329 1.31 4.47 9.22
N THR A 330 0.90 4.07 10.42
CA THR A 330 -0.21 3.14 10.64
C THR A 330 -1.22 3.81 11.57
N MET A 331 -2.50 3.80 11.23
CA MET A 331 -3.58 4.31 12.10
C MET A 331 -3.88 3.32 13.22
N ALA A 332 -3.83 2.02 12.90
CA ALA A 332 -4.04 0.94 13.85
C ALA A 332 -3.12 -0.23 13.52
N HIS A 333 -2.55 -0.86 14.54
CA HIS A 333 -1.94 -2.17 14.39
C HIS A 333 -3.02 -3.22 14.19
N GLY A 334 -2.78 -4.20 13.32
CA GLY A 334 -3.69 -5.29 13.04
C GLY A 334 -4.98 -4.90 12.31
N CYS A 335 -5.85 -5.88 12.10
CA CYS A 335 -7.11 -5.71 11.38
C CYS A 335 -8.30 -5.79 12.34
N TYR A 336 -9.12 -4.73 12.39
CA TYR A 336 -10.31 -4.70 13.24
C TYR A 336 -11.39 -5.72 12.85
N TRP A 337 -11.36 -6.22 11.61
CA TRP A 337 -12.27 -7.27 11.16
C TRP A 337 -11.77 -8.67 11.55
N GLY A 338 -10.54 -9.03 11.14
CA GLY A 338 -9.84 -10.24 11.56
C GLY A 338 -10.55 -11.57 11.27
N LYS A 339 -11.38 -11.68 10.21
CA LYS A 339 -12.20 -12.87 9.92
C LYS A 339 -12.00 -13.47 8.54
N CYS A 340 -11.38 -12.72 7.62
CA CYS A 340 -11.24 -13.18 6.24
C CYS A 340 -10.47 -14.49 6.16
N THR A 341 -11.07 -15.49 5.49
CA THR A 341 -10.55 -16.85 5.50
C THR A 341 -9.31 -17.06 4.65
N PHE A 342 -8.96 -16.11 3.78
CA PHE A 342 -7.73 -16.13 2.99
C PHE A 342 -6.56 -15.35 3.66
N CYS A 343 -6.84 -14.55 4.71
CA CYS A 343 -5.82 -13.79 5.41
C CYS A 343 -5.16 -14.60 6.54
N ASP A 344 -3.94 -14.24 6.89
CA ASP A 344 -3.16 -14.85 7.99
C ASP A 344 -3.62 -14.36 9.37
N ILE A 345 -4.93 -14.47 9.63
CA ILE A 345 -5.57 -13.96 10.85
C ILE A 345 -5.13 -14.66 12.14
N SER A 346 -4.37 -15.73 12.04
CA SER A 346 -3.74 -16.39 13.20
C SER A 346 -2.48 -15.68 13.69
N LEU A 347 -1.87 -14.83 12.85
CA LEU A 347 -0.63 -14.11 13.15
C LEU A 347 -0.90 -12.80 13.89
N ASP A 348 -0.01 -12.45 14.83
CA ASP A 348 -0.19 -11.33 15.75
C ASP A 348 -0.33 -9.99 15.01
N TYR A 349 0.38 -9.77 13.90
CA TYR A 349 0.32 -8.53 13.12
C TYR A 349 -1.05 -8.25 12.48
N ILE A 350 -1.92 -9.27 12.34
CA ILE A 350 -3.33 -9.10 11.94
C ILE A 350 -4.26 -9.22 13.12
N LYS A 351 -4.00 -10.19 14.03
CA LYS A 351 -4.88 -10.57 15.12
C LYS A 351 -4.98 -9.52 16.22
N ILE A 352 -3.87 -8.85 16.53
CA ILE A 352 -3.80 -7.87 17.61
C ILE A 352 -4.23 -6.51 17.07
N TYR A 353 -5.46 -6.11 17.37
CA TYR A 353 -5.97 -4.81 16.95
C TYR A 353 -5.72 -3.73 18.01
N GLU A 354 -4.94 -2.71 17.66
CA GLU A 354 -4.63 -1.57 18.52
C GLU A 354 -4.67 -0.23 17.75
N PRO A 355 -5.72 0.59 17.92
CA PRO A 355 -5.83 1.89 17.27
C PRO A 355 -4.97 2.95 17.96
N ILE A 356 -4.44 3.89 17.18
CA ILE A 356 -3.67 5.04 17.65
C ILE A 356 -4.58 6.26 17.75
N ALA A 357 -4.49 7.04 18.83
CA ALA A 357 -5.29 8.24 18.97
C ALA A 357 -4.97 9.29 17.87
N ALA A 358 -5.99 9.95 17.33
CA ALA A 358 -5.85 10.87 16.19
C ALA A 358 -4.92 12.06 16.49
N ASN A 359 -4.90 12.57 17.73
CA ASN A 359 -3.96 13.63 18.12
C ASN A 359 -2.50 13.16 18.05
N LEU A 360 -2.20 11.95 18.53
CA LEU A 360 -0.86 11.36 18.43
C LEU A 360 -0.45 11.09 16.98
N LEU A 361 -1.38 10.66 16.13
CA LEU A 361 -1.12 10.53 14.69
C LEU A 361 -0.72 11.87 14.07
N CYS A 362 -1.45 12.95 14.38
CA CYS A 362 -1.10 14.28 13.89
C CYS A 362 0.22 14.79 14.47
N ASP A 363 0.55 14.51 15.73
CA ASP A 363 1.86 14.83 16.31
C ASP A 363 2.99 14.15 15.51
N ARG A 364 2.86 12.86 15.21
CA ARG A 364 3.81 12.11 14.38
C ARG A 364 3.88 12.66 12.94
N MET A 365 2.75 13.04 12.36
CA MET A 365 2.73 13.64 11.02
C MET A 365 3.53 14.95 10.99
N GLU A 366 3.35 15.85 11.96
CA GLU A 366 4.09 17.11 12.07
C GLU A 366 5.59 16.89 12.25
N GLU A 367 5.96 15.92 13.08
CA GLU A 367 7.37 15.54 13.29
C GLU A 367 7.99 14.97 12.00
N MET A 368 7.30 14.07 11.31
CA MET A 368 7.79 13.49 10.05
C MET A 368 7.89 14.52 8.93
N MET A 369 6.94 15.45 8.82
CA MET A 369 7.03 16.55 7.86
C MET A 369 8.28 17.40 8.11
N THR A 370 8.64 17.62 9.37
CA THR A 370 9.85 18.35 9.74
C THR A 370 11.11 17.58 9.36
N GLN A 371 11.14 16.27 9.57
CA GLN A 371 12.29 15.42 9.24
C GLN A 371 12.50 15.27 7.73
N THR A 372 11.44 15.07 6.97
CA THR A 372 11.50 14.66 5.55
C THR A 372 11.30 15.79 4.57
N GLY A 373 10.70 16.90 5.02
CA GLY A 373 10.25 17.98 4.14
C GLY A 373 9.06 17.59 3.26
N GLN A 374 8.45 16.39 3.47
CA GLN A 374 7.34 15.86 2.67
C GLN A 374 6.06 15.90 3.48
N ASN A 375 4.96 16.31 2.85
CA ASN A 375 3.63 16.38 3.47
C ASN A 375 2.65 15.31 2.93
N GLY A 376 3.16 14.33 2.18
CA GLY A 376 2.41 13.17 1.72
C GLY A 376 2.50 12.00 2.71
N PHE A 377 1.38 11.32 2.95
CA PHE A 377 1.29 10.17 3.86
C PHE A 377 0.60 8.98 3.22
N HIS A 378 1.22 7.82 3.34
CA HIS A 378 0.58 6.54 3.12
C HIS A 378 0.38 5.84 4.46
N PHE A 379 -0.87 5.70 4.87
CA PHE A 379 -1.21 4.88 6.03
C PHE A 379 -1.26 3.41 5.60
N VAL A 380 -0.28 2.64 6.08
CA VAL A 380 -0.05 1.25 5.67
C VAL A 380 -0.86 0.25 6.51
N ASP A 381 -2.09 0.61 6.84
CA ASP A 381 -3.01 -0.23 7.60
C ASP A 381 -3.42 -1.47 6.79
N GLU A 382 -3.67 -2.59 7.46
CA GLU A 382 -4.36 -3.74 6.87
C GLU A 382 -5.79 -3.37 6.45
N ALA A 383 -6.47 -2.59 7.29
CA ALA A 383 -7.74 -1.93 7.00
C ALA A 383 -7.93 -0.75 7.95
N ALA A 384 -7.83 0.47 7.45
CA ALA A 384 -8.00 1.68 8.26
C ALA A 384 -9.44 1.77 8.81
N PRO A 385 -9.61 1.92 10.14
CA PRO A 385 -10.94 1.94 10.74
C PRO A 385 -11.70 3.24 10.42
N PRO A 386 -12.94 3.18 9.90
CA PRO A 386 -13.70 4.37 9.51
C PRO A 386 -13.85 5.41 10.62
N ALA A 387 -14.07 4.95 11.87
CA ALA A 387 -14.19 5.84 13.03
C ALA A 387 -12.89 6.59 13.33
N LEU A 388 -11.74 5.95 13.16
CA LEU A 388 -10.43 6.56 13.35
C LEU A 388 -10.08 7.49 12.19
N MET A 389 -10.39 7.10 10.95
CA MET A 389 -10.25 7.98 9.77
C MET A 389 -11.05 9.27 9.96
N ARG A 390 -12.30 9.18 10.48
CA ARG A 390 -13.10 10.35 10.84
C ARG A 390 -12.41 11.22 11.89
N ALA A 391 -11.90 10.60 12.96
CA ALA A 391 -11.23 11.34 14.04
C ALA A 391 -9.94 12.01 13.53
N LEU A 392 -9.14 11.32 12.72
CA LEU A 392 -7.95 11.86 12.10
C LEU A 392 -8.26 13.04 11.16
N ALA A 393 -9.28 12.90 10.31
CA ALA A 393 -9.68 13.95 9.39
C ALA A 393 -10.11 15.24 10.13
N LEU A 394 -10.88 15.09 11.20
CA LEU A 394 -11.28 16.22 12.07
C LEU A 394 -10.05 16.88 12.72
N GLU A 395 -9.10 16.10 13.19
CA GLU A 395 -7.89 16.62 13.85
C GLU A 395 -6.95 17.33 12.86
N ILE A 396 -6.77 16.77 11.65
CA ILE A 396 -6.02 17.42 10.55
C ILE A 396 -6.62 18.79 10.23
N LEU A 397 -7.94 18.86 10.06
CA LEU A 397 -8.65 20.11 9.76
C LEU A 397 -8.59 21.10 10.92
N ARG A 398 -8.75 20.62 12.16
CA ARG A 398 -8.64 21.46 13.37
C ARG A 398 -7.26 22.10 13.51
N ARG A 399 -6.19 21.33 13.25
CA ARG A 399 -4.79 21.81 13.27
C ARG A 399 -4.42 22.59 12.00
N LYS A 400 -5.28 22.60 10.97
CA LYS A 400 -5.02 23.21 9.66
C LYS A 400 -3.76 22.64 9.00
N LEU A 401 -3.51 21.34 9.14
CA LEU A 401 -2.39 20.68 8.50
C LEU A 401 -2.63 20.60 6.99
N SER A 402 -1.65 21.03 6.20
CA SER A 402 -1.69 20.91 4.74
C SER A 402 -0.99 19.62 4.32
N VAL A 403 -1.75 18.54 4.26
CA VAL A 403 -1.27 17.19 3.98
C VAL A 403 -2.07 16.54 2.87
N THR A 404 -1.45 15.55 2.23
CA THR A 404 -2.09 14.64 1.26
C THR A 404 -1.90 13.23 1.77
N TRP A 405 -2.97 12.43 1.79
CA TRP A 405 -2.87 11.08 2.32
C TRP A 405 -3.78 10.08 1.61
N TRP A 406 -3.42 8.80 1.73
CA TRP A 406 -4.19 7.66 1.25
C TRP A 406 -3.97 6.43 2.14
N THR A 407 -4.85 5.44 2.04
CA THR A 407 -4.82 4.25 2.90
C THR A 407 -5.58 3.07 2.32
N ASN A 408 -5.39 1.88 2.92
CA ASN A 408 -6.19 0.71 2.65
C ASN A 408 -7.42 0.68 3.55
N ILE A 409 -8.56 0.26 3.00
CA ILE A 409 -9.85 0.18 3.69
C ILE A 409 -10.57 -1.14 3.40
N ARG A 410 -11.66 -1.38 4.11
CA ARG A 410 -12.72 -2.30 3.74
C ARG A 410 -13.91 -1.47 3.27
N PHE A 411 -14.62 -1.89 2.21
CA PHE A 411 -15.77 -1.15 1.68
C PHE A 411 -17.01 -1.29 2.58
N GLU A 412 -17.00 -0.69 3.75
CA GLU A 412 -18.04 -0.79 4.75
C GLU A 412 -19.10 0.31 4.63
N LYS A 413 -20.35 -0.03 5.00
CA LYS A 413 -21.50 0.91 5.02
C LYS A 413 -21.26 2.20 5.79
N SER A 414 -20.32 2.19 6.75
CA SER A 414 -19.95 3.38 7.54
C SER A 414 -19.27 4.48 6.71
N PHE A 415 -18.79 4.19 5.50
CA PHE A 415 -18.31 5.21 4.56
C PHE A 415 -19.48 5.91 3.84
N SER A 416 -20.24 6.69 4.58
CA SER A 416 -21.30 7.53 4.02
C SER A 416 -20.72 8.65 3.14
N ALA A 417 -21.54 9.25 2.26
CA ALA A 417 -21.14 10.37 1.43
C ALA A 417 -20.57 11.55 2.28
N ASP A 418 -21.17 11.85 3.44
CA ASP A 418 -20.69 12.91 4.32
C ASP A 418 -19.31 12.56 4.93
N LEU A 419 -19.08 11.30 5.32
CA LEU A 419 -17.74 10.87 5.77
C LEU A 419 -16.72 10.99 4.65
N CYS A 420 -17.02 10.53 3.45
CA CYS A 420 -16.11 10.62 2.29
C CYS A 420 -15.77 12.09 1.96
N ARG A 421 -16.74 13.01 2.06
CA ARG A 421 -16.52 14.45 1.90
C ARG A 421 -15.60 15.02 2.99
N LEU A 422 -15.76 14.59 4.24
CA LEU A 422 -14.85 14.96 5.34
C LEU A 422 -13.42 14.47 5.06
N LEU A 423 -13.27 13.21 4.65
CA LEU A 423 -11.96 12.63 4.33
C LEU A 423 -11.29 13.43 3.20
N LYS A 424 -12.02 13.74 2.12
CA LYS A 424 -11.52 14.59 1.04
C LYS A 424 -11.07 15.95 1.54
N ALA A 425 -11.85 16.60 2.38
CA ALA A 425 -11.53 17.92 2.94
C ALA A 425 -10.23 17.89 3.76
N SER A 426 -9.91 16.77 4.42
CA SER A 426 -8.67 16.57 5.20
C SER A 426 -7.45 16.19 4.36
N GLY A 427 -7.57 16.11 3.04
CA GLY A 427 -6.47 15.76 2.14
C GLY A 427 -6.39 14.29 1.74
N CYS A 428 -7.41 13.47 2.02
CA CYS A 428 -7.50 12.12 1.47
C CYS A 428 -7.71 12.19 -0.05
N ILE A 429 -6.82 11.56 -0.81
CA ILE A 429 -6.88 11.58 -2.29
C ILE A 429 -7.27 10.24 -2.87
N ALA A 430 -7.02 9.16 -2.15
CA ALA A 430 -7.27 7.81 -2.62
C ALA A 430 -7.51 6.84 -1.47
N VAL A 431 -8.22 5.77 -1.79
CA VAL A 431 -8.35 4.58 -0.95
C VAL A 431 -8.16 3.32 -1.79
N SER A 432 -7.56 2.30 -1.19
CA SER A 432 -7.49 0.96 -1.76
C SER A 432 -8.34 0.02 -0.92
N GLY A 433 -9.16 -0.81 -1.55
CA GLY A 433 -10.03 -1.73 -0.81
C GLY A 433 -10.17 -3.08 -1.47
N GLY A 434 -10.41 -4.13 -0.69
CA GLY A 434 -10.64 -5.46 -1.19
C GLY A 434 -12.12 -5.67 -1.56
N LEU A 435 -12.45 -5.70 -2.86
CA LEU A 435 -13.67 -6.31 -3.36
C LEU A 435 -13.49 -7.85 -3.36
N GLU A 436 -12.28 -8.29 -3.63
CA GLU A 436 -11.85 -9.68 -3.79
C GLU A 436 -12.58 -10.33 -4.98
N VAL A 437 -13.59 -11.14 -4.73
CA VAL A 437 -14.42 -11.76 -5.76
C VAL A 437 -15.78 -11.07 -5.83
N ALA A 438 -16.18 -10.61 -7.00
CA ALA A 438 -17.51 -10.04 -7.20
C ALA A 438 -18.57 -11.18 -7.29
N SER A 439 -18.76 -11.89 -6.19
CA SER A 439 -19.74 -12.96 -5.99
C SER A 439 -20.13 -13.00 -4.51
N ASP A 440 -21.40 -12.73 -4.21
CA ASP A 440 -21.86 -12.71 -2.81
C ASP A 440 -21.71 -14.07 -2.12
N ARG A 441 -21.86 -15.19 -2.85
CA ARG A 441 -21.57 -16.51 -2.31
C ARG A 441 -20.12 -16.65 -1.86
N LEU A 442 -19.19 -16.23 -2.69
CA LEU A 442 -17.76 -16.28 -2.37
C LEU A 442 -17.39 -15.27 -1.30
N LEU A 443 -17.96 -14.06 -1.31
CA LEU A 443 -17.76 -13.06 -0.26
C LEU A 443 -18.22 -13.56 1.12
N GLN A 444 -19.32 -14.35 1.16
CA GLN A 444 -19.77 -15.04 2.38
C GLN A 444 -18.79 -16.14 2.80
N LEU A 445 -18.30 -16.96 1.86
CA LEU A 445 -17.34 -18.03 2.14
C LEU A 445 -15.98 -17.47 2.62
N ILE A 446 -15.59 -16.33 2.10
CA ILE A 446 -14.40 -15.57 2.51
C ILE A 446 -14.59 -14.93 3.90
N ASP A 447 -15.82 -14.79 4.39
CA ASP A 447 -16.21 -13.99 5.57
C ASP A 447 -15.77 -12.52 5.44
N LYS A 448 -15.94 -11.98 4.22
CA LYS A 448 -15.56 -10.58 3.94
C LYS A 448 -16.50 -9.57 4.62
N GLY A 449 -17.78 -9.93 4.81
CA GLY A 449 -18.79 -9.09 5.47
C GLY A 449 -19.26 -7.89 4.64
N VAL A 450 -19.15 -7.98 3.30
CA VAL A 450 -19.66 -6.99 2.34
C VAL A 450 -20.38 -7.70 1.20
N THR A 451 -21.24 -6.99 0.46
CA THR A 451 -21.85 -7.43 -0.79
C THR A 451 -21.35 -6.59 -1.95
N VAL A 452 -21.52 -7.06 -3.19
CA VAL A 452 -21.13 -6.30 -4.39
C VAL A 452 -21.88 -4.97 -4.49
N GLU A 453 -23.18 -4.97 -4.19
CA GLU A 453 -24.01 -3.75 -4.16
C GLU A 453 -23.51 -2.73 -3.11
N GLN A 454 -23.17 -3.22 -1.92
CA GLN A 454 -22.57 -2.37 -0.89
C GLN A 454 -21.25 -1.76 -1.36
N VAL A 455 -20.39 -2.54 -2.01
CA VAL A 455 -19.13 -2.03 -2.57
C VAL A 455 -19.40 -0.95 -3.61
N ALA A 456 -20.35 -1.17 -4.53
CA ALA A 456 -20.73 -0.18 -5.54
C ALA A 456 -21.15 1.17 -4.89
N ASN A 457 -21.99 1.13 -3.87
CA ASN A 457 -22.45 2.33 -3.16
C ASN A 457 -21.31 3.05 -2.41
N VAL A 458 -20.44 2.31 -1.75
CA VAL A 458 -19.29 2.88 -1.02
C VAL A 458 -18.28 3.50 -1.98
N THR A 459 -17.96 2.82 -3.08
CA THR A 459 -17.03 3.35 -4.10
C THR A 459 -17.59 4.59 -4.78
N ARG A 460 -18.92 4.65 -5.04
CA ARG A 460 -19.60 5.86 -5.49
C ARG A 460 -19.40 7.01 -4.50
N ASN A 461 -19.65 6.80 -3.21
CA ASN A 461 -19.51 7.84 -2.19
C ASN A 461 -18.09 8.45 -2.18
N PHE A 462 -17.05 7.63 -2.31
CA PHE A 462 -15.68 8.11 -2.45
C PHE A 462 -15.45 8.87 -3.76
N THR A 463 -15.85 8.30 -4.89
CA THR A 463 -15.61 8.88 -6.21
C THR A 463 -16.33 10.21 -6.39
N GLU A 464 -17.61 10.31 -5.99
CA GLU A 464 -18.37 11.57 -6.00
C GLU A 464 -17.80 12.63 -5.08
N SER A 465 -17.14 12.21 -4.00
CA SER A 465 -16.38 13.13 -3.12
C SER A 465 -15.03 13.55 -3.71
N GLY A 466 -14.62 12.99 -4.84
CA GLY A 466 -13.33 13.26 -5.51
C GLY A 466 -12.15 12.51 -4.87
N VAL A 467 -12.40 11.36 -4.26
CA VAL A 467 -11.38 10.43 -3.73
C VAL A 467 -11.30 9.25 -4.69
N MET A 468 -10.10 8.96 -5.21
CA MET A 468 -9.88 7.84 -6.12
C MET A 468 -10.01 6.50 -5.39
N VAL A 469 -10.50 5.48 -6.08
CA VAL A 469 -10.72 4.14 -5.52
C VAL A 469 -9.96 3.10 -6.33
N HIS A 470 -9.13 2.33 -5.64
CA HIS A 470 -8.49 1.12 -6.16
C HIS A 470 -9.15 -0.12 -5.55
N ALA A 471 -9.43 -1.13 -6.37
CA ALA A 471 -10.00 -2.40 -5.92
C ALA A 471 -8.98 -3.54 -6.05
N TYR A 472 -8.70 -4.24 -4.95
CA TYR A 472 -8.06 -5.55 -5.01
C TYR A 472 -9.09 -6.58 -5.44
N LEU A 473 -8.77 -7.34 -6.48
CA LEU A 473 -9.61 -8.34 -7.10
C LEU A 473 -8.89 -9.69 -7.07
N MET A 474 -9.62 -10.75 -6.77
CA MET A 474 -9.07 -12.09 -6.64
C MET A 474 -9.87 -13.08 -7.50
N TYR A 475 -9.21 -14.07 -8.04
CA TYR A 475 -9.83 -15.21 -8.73
C TYR A 475 -9.16 -16.52 -8.28
N GLY A 476 -9.87 -17.64 -8.47
CA GLY A 476 -9.35 -18.95 -8.08
C GLY A 476 -9.49 -19.27 -6.60
N TYR A 477 -10.35 -18.55 -5.85
CA TYR A 477 -10.65 -18.92 -4.47
C TYR A 477 -11.28 -20.33 -4.42
N PRO A 478 -11.01 -21.15 -3.38
CA PRO A 478 -11.55 -22.50 -3.27
C PRO A 478 -13.03 -22.61 -3.61
N THR A 479 -13.39 -23.57 -4.45
CA THR A 479 -14.73 -23.82 -4.97
C THR A 479 -15.30 -22.77 -5.92
N GLN A 480 -14.52 -21.78 -6.36
CA GLN A 480 -14.94 -20.82 -7.36
C GLN A 480 -15.16 -21.51 -8.72
N THR A 481 -16.33 -21.30 -9.30
CA THR A 481 -16.70 -21.85 -10.62
C THR A 481 -16.27 -20.93 -11.75
N VAL A 482 -16.13 -21.47 -12.97
CA VAL A 482 -15.89 -20.68 -14.19
C VAL A 482 -16.97 -19.62 -14.38
N GLN A 483 -18.25 -19.97 -14.09
CA GLN A 483 -19.36 -19.03 -14.18
C GLN A 483 -19.15 -17.82 -13.25
N GLU A 484 -18.72 -18.06 -12.00
CA GLU A 484 -18.46 -16.97 -11.04
C GLU A 484 -17.29 -16.10 -11.43
N THR A 485 -16.26 -16.67 -12.08
CA THR A 485 -15.16 -15.86 -12.62
C THR A 485 -15.65 -14.90 -13.71
N ILE A 486 -16.50 -15.40 -14.63
CA ILE A 486 -17.04 -14.57 -15.72
C ILE A 486 -18.09 -13.57 -15.20
N ASP A 487 -18.93 -13.96 -14.26
CA ASP A 487 -19.89 -13.08 -13.60
C ASP A 487 -19.17 -11.98 -12.79
N SER A 488 -18.05 -12.31 -12.14
CA SER A 488 -17.20 -11.35 -11.44
C SER A 488 -16.56 -10.34 -12.40
N LEU A 489 -16.08 -10.80 -13.56
CA LEU A 489 -15.55 -9.92 -14.60
C LEU A 489 -16.61 -8.94 -15.10
N GLU A 490 -17.85 -9.41 -15.35
CA GLU A 490 -18.95 -8.53 -15.77
C GLU A 490 -19.29 -7.47 -14.72
N MET A 491 -19.39 -7.83 -13.45
CA MET A 491 -19.66 -6.86 -12.40
C MET A 491 -18.54 -5.83 -12.27
N VAL A 492 -17.29 -6.25 -12.41
CA VAL A 492 -16.13 -5.35 -12.42
C VAL A 492 -16.19 -4.41 -13.63
N ARG A 493 -16.54 -4.92 -14.83
CA ARG A 493 -16.76 -4.10 -16.03
C ARG A 493 -17.79 -2.99 -15.76
N GLN A 494 -18.96 -3.36 -15.18
CA GLN A 494 -20.02 -2.41 -14.85
C GLN A 494 -19.59 -1.38 -13.79
N LEU A 495 -18.78 -1.74 -12.79
CA LEU A 495 -18.25 -0.79 -11.81
C LEU A 495 -17.33 0.26 -12.46
N PHE A 496 -16.50 -0.14 -13.41
CA PHE A 496 -15.67 0.79 -14.18
C PHE A 496 -16.50 1.65 -15.16
N GLU A 497 -17.46 1.04 -15.86
CA GLU A 497 -18.38 1.75 -16.77
C GLU A 497 -19.21 2.81 -16.02
N ALA A 498 -19.66 2.50 -14.80
CA ALA A 498 -20.34 3.44 -13.93
C ALA A 498 -19.40 4.52 -13.34
N GLY A 499 -18.08 4.44 -13.58
CA GLY A 499 -17.08 5.40 -13.11
C GLY A 499 -16.82 5.38 -11.60
N VAL A 500 -17.28 4.36 -10.87
CA VAL A 500 -17.12 4.28 -9.40
C VAL A 500 -15.82 3.60 -8.97
N LEU A 501 -15.07 3.03 -9.91
CA LEU A 501 -13.70 2.57 -9.73
C LEU A 501 -12.76 3.27 -10.72
N GLN A 502 -11.55 3.60 -10.30
CA GLN A 502 -10.52 4.19 -11.15
C GLN A 502 -9.38 3.22 -11.44
N SER A 503 -9.17 2.24 -10.59
CA SER A 503 -8.07 1.29 -10.71
C SER A 503 -8.42 -0.04 -10.05
N GLY A 504 -7.75 -1.10 -10.48
CA GLY A 504 -7.87 -2.42 -9.88
C GLY A 504 -6.66 -3.29 -10.20
N PHE A 505 -6.58 -4.42 -9.53
CA PHE A 505 -5.58 -5.44 -9.78
C PHE A 505 -6.16 -6.82 -9.52
N TRP A 506 -6.04 -7.72 -10.51
CA TRP A 506 -6.38 -9.14 -10.37
C TRP A 506 -5.18 -9.96 -9.89
N HIS A 507 -5.36 -10.70 -8.82
CA HIS A 507 -4.40 -11.71 -8.37
C HIS A 507 -5.08 -13.07 -8.22
N GLN A 508 -4.33 -14.12 -8.45
CA GLN A 508 -4.82 -15.48 -8.18
C GLN A 508 -4.73 -15.76 -6.68
N PHE A 509 -5.71 -16.46 -6.14
CA PHE A 509 -5.69 -16.90 -4.75
C PHE A 509 -4.45 -17.79 -4.49
N ALA A 510 -3.72 -17.48 -3.45
CA ALA A 510 -2.67 -18.32 -2.89
C ALA A 510 -3.09 -18.81 -1.49
N MET A 511 -2.96 -20.09 -1.23
CA MET A 511 -3.25 -20.66 0.08
C MET A 511 -2.03 -20.50 0.98
N THR A 512 -2.16 -19.67 2.03
CA THR A 512 -1.09 -19.48 3.01
C THR A 512 -1.23 -20.39 4.22
N ALA A 513 -0.11 -20.79 4.82
CA ALA A 513 -0.07 -21.71 5.97
C ALA A 513 -0.79 -21.17 7.21
N HIS A 514 -0.96 -19.86 7.32
CA HIS A 514 -1.48 -19.18 8.51
C HIS A 514 -2.91 -18.69 8.34
N SER A 515 -3.47 -18.81 7.14
CA SER A 515 -4.87 -18.51 6.86
C SER A 515 -5.81 -19.62 7.33
N PRO A 516 -7.09 -19.33 7.60
CA PRO A 516 -8.08 -20.36 7.86
C PRO A 516 -8.19 -21.43 6.78
N VAL A 517 -8.01 -21.08 5.49
CA VAL A 517 -7.98 -22.06 4.39
C VAL A 517 -6.79 -23.00 4.54
N GLY A 518 -5.61 -22.50 4.88
CA GLY A 518 -4.42 -23.33 5.08
C GLY A 518 -4.46 -24.17 6.36
N LEU A 519 -5.04 -23.63 7.44
CA LEU A 519 -5.17 -24.33 8.73
C LEU A 519 -6.26 -25.42 8.73
N TYR A 520 -7.33 -25.22 7.94
CA TYR A 520 -8.50 -26.12 7.91
C TYR A 520 -8.94 -26.41 6.47
N PRO A 521 -8.06 -26.91 5.60
CA PRO A 521 -8.31 -26.99 4.14
C PRO A 521 -9.53 -27.85 3.79
N GLU A 522 -9.83 -28.86 4.58
CA GLU A 522 -10.99 -29.74 4.37
C GLU A 522 -12.33 -28.98 4.45
N LYS A 523 -12.42 -27.90 5.26
CA LYS A 523 -13.62 -27.05 5.37
C LYS A 523 -13.88 -26.24 4.09
N PHE A 524 -12.83 -25.99 3.32
CA PHE A 524 -12.89 -25.21 2.08
C PHE A 524 -12.86 -26.08 0.83
N GLY A 525 -12.88 -27.42 1.01
CA GLY A 525 -12.92 -28.36 -0.10
C GLY A 525 -11.63 -28.47 -0.89
N VAL A 526 -10.51 -28.11 -0.30
CA VAL A 526 -9.17 -28.24 -0.89
C VAL A 526 -8.36 -29.31 -0.18
N THR A 527 -7.43 -29.90 -0.90
CA THR A 527 -6.47 -30.88 -0.38
C THR A 527 -5.07 -30.32 -0.57
N PRO A 528 -4.34 -29.99 0.50
CA PRO A 528 -2.98 -29.53 0.39
C PRO A 528 -2.10 -30.63 -0.19
N GLU A 529 -1.16 -30.26 -1.05
CA GLU A 529 -0.09 -31.16 -1.45
C GLU A 529 0.82 -31.39 -0.23
N LEU A 530 1.16 -32.66 0.00
CA LEU A 530 2.06 -33.00 1.08
C LEU A 530 3.40 -32.30 0.84
N LEU A 531 3.67 -31.29 1.65
CA LEU A 531 5.01 -30.72 1.68
C LEU A 531 5.99 -31.84 2.00
N PRO A 532 7.15 -31.91 1.38
CA PRO A 532 8.18 -32.91 1.70
C PRO A 532 8.81 -32.61 3.08
N LEU A 533 7.96 -32.46 4.11
CA LEU A 533 8.36 -32.11 5.48
C LEU A 533 8.79 -33.31 6.31
N GLN A 534 8.45 -34.53 5.85
CA GLN A 534 8.89 -35.76 6.50
C GLN A 534 10.13 -36.29 5.81
N GLY A 535 11.31 -35.84 6.28
CA GLY A 535 12.56 -36.46 5.88
C GLY A 535 13.72 -35.57 5.45
N SER A 536 13.61 -34.24 5.57
CA SER A 536 14.83 -33.42 5.48
C SER A 536 15.67 -33.65 6.74
N GLU A 537 16.75 -34.38 6.63
CA GLU A 537 17.75 -34.55 7.72
C GLU A 537 18.30 -33.23 8.22
N LYS A 538 18.15 -32.13 7.42
CA LYS A 538 18.68 -30.79 7.68
C LYS A 538 17.70 -29.85 8.36
N GLY A 539 16.40 -30.16 8.39
CA GLY A 539 15.36 -29.34 8.99
C GLY A 539 14.54 -28.52 7.96
N ILE A 540 13.61 -27.71 8.45
CA ILE A 540 12.70 -26.85 7.68
C ILE A 540 13.29 -25.44 7.64
N PHE A 541 13.28 -24.82 6.45
CA PHE A 541 13.66 -23.42 6.32
C PHE A 541 12.44 -22.50 6.36
N ALA A 542 11.58 -22.55 5.35
CA ALA A 542 10.45 -21.64 5.22
C ALA A 542 9.17 -22.38 4.81
N ILE A 543 8.01 -21.92 5.30
CA ILE A 543 6.70 -22.42 4.89
C ILE A 543 5.72 -21.25 4.93
N ASN A 544 5.17 -20.90 3.77
CA ASN A 544 4.02 -20.00 3.71
C ASN A 544 3.05 -20.44 2.63
N ASP A 545 3.40 -20.35 1.36
CA ASP A 545 2.54 -20.76 0.27
C ASP A 545 2.44 -22.29 0.21
N ILE A 546 1.20 -22.79 0.21
CA ILE A 546 0.90 -24.22 0.16
C ILE A 546 0.22 -24.54 -1.17
N ASN A 547 0.84 -25.42 -1.95
CA ASN A 547 0.19 -25.97 -3.14
C ASN A 547 -0.98 -26.86 -2.71
N TYR A 548 -2.07 -26.81 -3.47
CA TYR A 548 -3.28 -27.57 -3.18
C TYR A 548 -4.02 -27.96 -4.44
N THR A 549 -4.87 -28.97 -4.32
CA THR A 549 -5.86 -29.33 -5.32
C THR A 549 -7.26 -28.97 -4.84
N ASP A 550 -8.06 -28.33 -5.69
CA ASP A 550 -9.46 -28.02 -5.44
C ASP A 550 -10.34 -29.17 -5.97
N LYS A 551 -11.39 -29.52 -5.25
CA LYS A 551 -12.38 -30.55 -5.64
C LYS A 551 -13.06 -30.26 -6.98
N ILE A 552 -13.18 -28.98 -7.37
CA ILE A 552 -13.78 -28.58 -8.64
C ILE A 552 -12.83 -28.83 -9.82
N GLY A 553 -11.51 -28.86 -9.57
CA GLY A 553 -10.51 -29.20 -10.58
C GLY A 553 -10.41 -28.20 -11.74
N ILE A 554 -10.69 -26.92 -11.48
CA ILE A 554 -10.58 -25.84 -12.48
C ILE A 554 -9.15 -25.31 -12.49
N ASP A 555 -8.55 -25.26 -13.68
CA ASP A 555 -7.33 -24.48 -13.90
C ASP A 555 -7.71 -23.00 -13.99
N HIS A 556 -7.47 -22.25 -12.91
CA HIS A 556 -7.76 -20.82 -12.83
C HIS A 556 -6.71 -19.96 -13.51
N GLU A 557 -5.47 -20.42 -13.65
CA GLU A 557 -4.38 -19.66 -14.28
C GLU A 557 -4.69 -19.25 -15.73
N LYS A 558 -5.42 -20.07 -16.47
CA LYS A 558 -5.83 -19.77 -17.84
C LYS A 558 -6.65 -18.47 -17.99
N PHE A 559 -7.31 -18.01 -16.91
CA PHE A 559 -8.07 -16.75 -16.93
C PHE A 559 -7.18 -15.52 -16.73
N SER A 560 -5.96 -15.68 -16.22
CA SER A 560 -5.04 -14.61 -15.81
C SER A 560 -4.87 -13.53 -16.88
N PHE A 561 -4.53 -13.95 -18.11
CA PHE A 561 -4.28 -13.02 -19.21
C PHE A 561 -5.53 -12.22 -19.57
N GLY A 562 -6.67 -12.88 -19.77
CA GLY A 562 -7.92 -12.22 -20.15
C GLY A 562 -8.42 -11.25 -19.07
N LEU A 563 -8.35 -11.64 -17.79
CA LEU A 563 -8.73 -10.80 -16.65
C LEU A 563 -7.84 -9.55 -16.55
N LYS A 564 -6.53 -9.70 -16.70
CA LYS A 564 -5.58 -8.57 -16.63
C LYS A 564 -5.73 -7.63 -17.81
N LYS A 565 -5.86 -8.19 -19.04
CA LYS A 565 -6.03 -7.42 -20.28
C LYS A 565 -7.34 -6.61 -20.26
N SER A 566 -8.46 -7.24 -19.90
CA SER A 566 -9.76 -6.53 -19.81
C SER A 566 -9.71 -5.42 -18.77
N LEU A 567 -9.18 -5.70 -17.59
CA LEU A 567 -9.06 -4.70 -16.52
C LEU A 567 -8.20 -3.51 -16.94
N PHE A 568 -7.08 -3.74 -17.63
CA PHE A 568 -6.24 -2.67 -18.17
C PHE A 568 -7.05 -1.73 -19.06
N ASN A 569 -7.82 -2.27 -20.00
CA ASN A 569 -8.67 -1.47 -20.89
C ASN A 569 -9.76 -0.74 -20.10
N PHE A 570 -10.44 -1.39 -19.15
CA PHE A 570 -11.48 -0.77 -18.33
C PHE A 570 -10.93 0.40 -17.48
N MET A 571 -9.74 0.26 -16.90
CA MET A 571 -9.08 1.36 -16.18
C MET A 571 -8.84 2.60 -17.05
N HIS A 572 -8.71 2.43 -18.35
CA HIS A 572 -8.51 3.52 -19.30
C HIS A 572 -9.82 3.95 -20.01
N GLY A 573 -10.95 3.43 -19.59
CA GLY A 573 -12.27 3.85 -20.06
C GLY A 573 -12.64 3.36 -21.47
N ILE A 574 -12.06 2.25 -21.92
CA ILE A 574 -12.28 1.68 -23.26
C ILE A 574 -12.74 0.23 -23.20
N CYS A 575 -13.29 -0.27 -24.33
CA CYS A 575 -13.72 -1.65 -24.52
C CYS A 575 -14.86 -2.11 -23.58
N PHE A 576 -15.69 -1.21 -23.06
CA PHE A 576 -16.86 -1.60 -22.25
C PHE A 576 -17.95 -2.31 -23.09
N ASP A 577 -17.96 -2.11 -24.39
CA ASP A 577 -18.87 -2.71 -25.36
C ASP A 577 -18.39 -4.08 -25.89
N PHE A 578 -17.18 -4.51 -25.52
CA PHE A 578 -16.65 -5.82 -25.92
C PHE A 578 -17.42 -6.96 -25.25
N GLU A 579 -17.74 -7.98 -26.07
CA GLU A 579 -18.24 -9.24 -25.52
C GLU A 579 -17.17 -9.88 -24.63
N LEU A 580 -17.54 -10.40 -23.45
CA LEU A 580 -16.57 -11.00 -22.52
C LEU A 580 -15.73 -12.13 -23.15
N GLN A 581 -16.27 -12.82 -24.16
CA GLN A 581 -15.59 -13.87 -24.92
C GLN A 581 -14.33 -13.35 -25.64
N GLU A 582 -14.28 -12.09 -26.02
CA GLU A 582 -13.16 -11.49 -26.77
C GLU A 582 -11.88 -11.36 -25.93
N TRP A 583 -11.99 -11.44 -24.61
CA TRP A 583 -10.85 -11.42 -23.71
C TRP A 583 -10.13 -12.79 -23.58
N PHE A 584 -10.75 -13.87 -24.08
CA PHE A 584 -10.27 -15.22 -23.89
C PHE A 584 -10.17 -15.96 -25.23
N ASP A 585 -9.09 -16.70 -25.46
CA ASP A 585 -8.84 -17.55 -26.62
C ASP A 585 -9.50 -18.93 -26.52
N PHE A 586 -10.18 -19.20 -25.39
CA PHE A 586 -10.97 -20.39 -25.16
C PHE A 586 -12.44 -20.06 -24.88
N LYS A 587 -13.33 -21.03 -25.05
CA LYS A 587 -14.76 -20.84 -24.84
C LYS A 587 -15.09 -20.63 -23.37
N ILE A 588 -15.80 -19.55 -23.07
CA ILE A 588 -16.34 -19.22 -21.75
C ILE A 588 -17.87 -19.29 -21.70
N PRO A 589 -18.49 -19.46 -20.53
CA PRO A 589 -19.95 -19.32 -20.39
C PRO A 589 -20.38 -17.86 -20.57
N LYS A 590 -21.62 -17.65 -20.99
CA LYS A 590 -22.23 -16.32 -20.94
C LYS A 590 -22.43 -15.88 -19.50
N THR A 591 -22.26 -14.61 -19.23
CA THR A 591 -22.58 -14.05 -17.91
C THR A 591 -24.06 -14.21 -17.58
N LYS A 592 -24.37 -14.40 -16.29
CA LYS A 592 -25.72 -14.41 -15.74
C LYS A 592 -26.09 -13.08 -15.09
N ILE A 593 -25.17 -12.14 -15.02
CA ILE A 593 -25.37 -10.84 -14.40
C ILE A 593 -26.23 -9.99 -15.33
N HIS A 594 -27.24 -9.31 -14.74
CA HIS A 594 -28.07 -8.38 -15.48
C HIS A 594 -27.20 -7.20 -16.00
N PRO A 595 -27.38 -6.72 -17.24
CA PRO A 595 -26.58 -5.60 -17.78
C PRO A 595 -26.60 -4.33 -16.91
N ASP A 596 -27.69 -4.09 -16.19
CA ASP A 596 -27.89 -2.91 -15.34
C ASP A 596 -27.72 -3.25 -13.85
N PHE A 597 -27.01 -4.32 -13.47
CA PHE A 597 -26.91 -4.77 -12.08
C PHE A 597 -26.33 -3.67 -11.17
N ILE A 598 -25.17 -3.14 -11.53
CA ILE A 598 -24.52 -2.06 -10.76
C ILE A 598 -25.31 -0.76 -10.87
N PHE A 599 -25.83 -0.42 -12.05
CA PHE A 599 -26.66 0.77 -12.21
C PHE A 599 -27.88 0.75 -11.27
N ASN A 600 -28.59 -0.37 -11.19
CA ASN A 600 -29.73 -0.53 -10.30
C ASN A 600 -29.31 -0.42 -8.81
N ALA A 601 -28.20 -1.04 -8.42
CA ALA A 601 -27.66 -0.93 -7.06
C ALA A 601 -27.33 0.53 -6.69
N LEU A 602 -26.88 1.34 -7.65
CA LEU A 602 -26.57 2.76 -7.46
C LEU A 602 -27.81 3.67 -7.44
N GLN A 603 -28.97 3.20 -7.92
CA GLN A 603 -30.23 3.96 -7.86
C GLN A 603 -30.97 3.80 -6.50
N GLU A 604 -30.61 2.80 -5.70
CA GLU A 604 -31.21 2.62 -4.39
C GLU A 604 -30.83 3.78 -3.48
N GLU A 605 -31.84 4.61 -3.12
CA GLU A 605 -31.66 5.66 -2.13
C GLU A 605 -31.49 5.04 -0.74
N GLU A 606 -30.34 5.24 -0.14
CA GLU A 606 -30.18 4.91 1.28
C GLU A 606 -31.11 5.80 2.13
N ASN A 607 -32.18 5.22 2.67
CA ASN A 607 -33.07 5.90 3.61
C ASN A 607 -32.33 6.16 4.95
N PHE A 608 -31.62 7.27 5.03
CA PHE A 608 -30.94 7.68 6.25
C PHE A 608 -31.89 8.42 7.21
N THR A 609 -32.35 7.73 8.23
CA THR A 609 -32.78 8.41 9.44
C THR A 609 -31.55 8.90 10.20
N THR A 610 -31.44 10.21 10.39
CA THR A 610 -30.33 10.81 11.14
C THR A 610 -30.33 10.30 12.59
N LYS A 611 -29.28 9.59 13.00
CA LYS A 611 -29.17 9.11 14.37
C LYS A 611 -29.03 10.29 15.35
N PRO A 612 -29.73 10.30 16.49
CA PRO A 612 -29.61 11.37 17.48
C PRO A 612 -28.15 11.65 17.92
N THR A 613 -27.32 10.62 17.94
CA THR A 613 -25.91 10.69 18.33
C THR A 613 -24.97 11.06 17.19
N ALA A 614 -25.47 11.19 15.95
CA ALA A 614 -24.65 11.57 14.80
C ALA A 614 -23.98 12.93 15.06
N LYS A 615 -22.71 13.02 14.71
CA LYS A 615 -21.94 14.27 14.86
C LYS A 615 -22.24 15.19 13.69
N VAL A 616 -22.50 16.47 13.97
CA VAL A 616 -22.73 17.48 12.94
C VAL A 616 -21.53 18.43 12.90
N VAL A 617 -21.00 18.67 11.72
CA VAL A 617 -19.79 19.47 11.50
C VAL A 617 -19.99 20.40 10.31
N TRP A 618 -19.52 21.64 10.44
CA TRP A 618 -19.47 22.62 9.37
C TRP A 618 -18.04 22.79 8.85
N LEU A 619 -17.84 22.51 7.55
CA LEU A 619 -16.56 22.70 6.88
C LEU A 619 -16.37 24.10 6.30
N GLY A 620 -17.46 24.83 6.09
CA GLY A 620 -17.42 26.16 5.48
C GLY A 620 -16.95 27.26 6.40
N GLY A 621 -16.76 28.43 5.80
CA GLY A 621 -16.43 29.65 6.52
C GLY A 621 -17.62 30.29 7.22
N LYS A 622 -17.34 31.41 7.89
CA LYS A 622 -18.35 32.28 8.52
C LYS A 622 -19.06 33.07 7.41
N PRO A 623 -20.42 33.11 7.37
CA PRO A 623 -21.14 33.88 6.38
C PRO A 623 -21.07 35.38 6.64
N SER A 624 -21.20 36.19 5.58
CA SER A 624 -21.67 37.55 5.70
C SER A 624 -23.20 37.57 5.78
N VAL A 625 -23.76 38.46 6.62
CA VAL A 625 -25.17 38.47 6.89
C VAL A 625 -25.76 39.85 6.52
N GLU A 626 -26.84 39.83 5.78
CA GLU A 626 -27.62 40.98 5.38
C GLU A 626 -29.08 40.79 5.87
N TYR A 627 -29.58 41.73 6.66
CA TYR A 627 -30.96 41.73 7.11
C TYR A 627 -31.79 42.70 6.29
N PHE A 628 -32.97 42.28 5.85
CA PHE A 628 -33.86 43.11 5.05
C PHE A 628 -35.33 42.75 5.28
N THR A 629 -36.22 43.70 4.99
CA THR A 629 -37.65 43.48 5.09
C THR A 629 -38.24 43.29 3.69
N LYS A 630 -39.04 42.25 3.50
CA LYS A 630 -39.81 42.00 2.28
C LYS A 630 -41.28 42.16 2.59
N SER A 631 -41.98 43.04 1.84
CA SER A 631 -43.39 43.27 2.00
C SER A 631 -44.16 42.84 0.75
N LYS A 632 -45.30 42.15 0.94
CA LYS A 632 -46.20 41.73 -0.14
C LYS A 632 -47.64 41.66 0.36
N LYS A 633 -48.57 42.32 -0.31
CA LYS A 633 -49.99 42.31 0.02
C LYS A 633 -50.34 42.67 1.48
N GLY A 634 -49.64 43.65 2.07
CA GLY A 634 -49.87 44.10 3.42
C GLY A 634 -49.18 43.29 4.54
N ASN A 635 -48.56 42.16 4.21
CA ASN A 635 -47.74 41.39 5.11
C ASN A 635 -46.27 41.77 4.96
N SER A 636 -45.55 41.82 6.06
CA SER A 636 -44.11 42.13 6.11
C SER A 636 -43.34 41.02 6.80
N TRP A 637 -42.20 40.60 6.23
CA TRP A 637 -41.33 39.56 6.78
C TRP A 637 -39.94 40.14 6.97
N GLU A 638 -39.35 39.96 8.13
CA GLU A 638 -37.94 40.19 8.37
C GLU A 638 -37.14 38.94 7.91
N LEU A 639 -36.20 39.14 7.03
CA LEU A 639 -35.41 38.09 6.38
C LEU A 639 -33.93 38.31 6.65
N ALA A 640 -33.19 37.22 6.68
CA ALA A 640 -31.73 37.19 6.69
C ALA A 640 -31.25 36.52 5.40
N LYS A 641 -30.29 37.15 4.71
CA LYS A 641 -29.52 36.57 3.63
C LYS A 641 -28.10 36.29 4.14
N LEU A 642 -27.72 35.00 4.16
CA LEU A 642 -26.40 34.57 4.57
C LEU A 642 -25.63 34.22 3.29
N THR A 643 -24.53 34.91 3.02
CA THR A 643 -23.66 34.66 1.88
C THR A 643 -22.38 33.98 2.34
N PHE A 644 -22.07 32.88 1.72
CA PHE A 644 -20.91 32.04 1.97
C PHE A 644 -19.96 32.09 0.78
N HIS A 645 -18.68 31.97 1.05
CA HIS A 645 -17.64 31.86 0.06
C HIS A 645 -16.85 30.60 0.30
N ASP A 646 -16.79 29.71 -0.68
CA ASP A 646 -15.89 28.57 -0.65
C ASP A 646 -14.72 28.80 -1.61
N LYS A 647 -13.91 27.77 -1.88
CA LYS A 647 -12.74 27.85 -2.76
C LYS A 647 -13.09 28.02 -4.24
N LYS A 648 -14.32 27.72 -4.65
CA LYS A 648 -14.74 27.67 -6.05
C LYS A 648 -15.77 28.75 -6.36
N GLU A 649 -16.73 28.98 -5.45
CA GLU A 649 -17.89 29.81 -5.71
C GLU A 649 -18.42 30.51 -4.44
N SER A 650 -19.35 31.41 -4.67
CA SER A 650 -20.10 32.06 -3.59
C SER A 650 -21.56 31.68 -3.72
N PHE A 651 -22.19 31.32 -2.61
CA PHE A 651 -23.60 30.99 -2.57
C PHE A 651 -24.31 31.72 -1.42
N ALA A 652 -25.61 31.86 -1.55
CA ALA A 652 -26.40 32.52 -0.50
C ALA A 652 -27.65 31.71 -0.17
N VAL A 653 -27.98 31.69 1.10
CA VAL A 653 -29.24 31.14 1.59
C VAL A 653 -30.08 32.25 2.22
N GLN A 654 -31.41 32.19 2.11
CA GLN A 654 -32.36 33.12 2.72
C GLN A 654 -33.25 32.36 3.69
N THR A 655 -33.40 32.92 4.89
CA THR A 655 -34.27 32.39 5.94
C THR A 655 -35.04 33.56 6.57
N ASN A 656 -35.96 33.28 7.48
CA ASN A 656 -36.43 34.35 8.36
C ASN A 656 -35.28 34.83 9.27
N LYS A 657 -35.40 36.02 9.81
CA LYS A 657 -34.33 36.67 10.60
C LYS A 657 -33.89 35.84 11.80
N ALA A 658 -34.81 35.30 12.57
CA ALA A 658 -34.52 34.52 13.75
C ALA A 658 -33.82 33.21 13.44
N GLU A 659 -34.25 32.50 12.41
CA GLU A 659 -33.54 31.31 11.88
C GLU A 659 -32.11 31.65 11.39
N GLY A 660 -31.96 32.81 10.72
CA GLY A 660 -30.67 33.27 10.23
C GLY A 660 -29.70 33.58 11.36
N GLU A 661 -30.17 34.27 12.42
CA GLU A 661 -29.37 34.56 13.62
C GLU A 661 -28.93 33.26 14.32
N TRP A 662 -29.87 32.33 14.53
CA TRP A 662 -29.56 31.02 15.08
C TRP A 662 -28.55 30.24 14.22
N LEU A 663 -28.77 30.24 12.90
CA LEU A 663 -27.92 29.53 11.98
C LEU A 663 -26.46 30.02 12.03
N VAL A 664 -26.24 31.33 12.06
CA VAL A 664 -24.88 31.89 12.24
C VAL A 664 -24.25 31.43 13.54
N ALA A 665 -24.99 31.43 14.63
CA ALA A 665 -24.51 31.03 15.95
C ALA A 665 -24.17 29.52 15.99
N ILE A 666 -25.02 28.66 15.41
CA ILE A 666 -24.79 27.23 15.43
C ILE A 666 -23.63 26.81 14.49
N LEU A 667 -23.52 27.42 13.31
CA LEU A 667 -22.41 27.13 12.38
C LEU A 667 -21.06 27.45 12.99
N ASP A 668 -20.95 28.52 13.81
CA ASP A 668 -19.73 28.84 14.54
C ASP A 668 -19.42 27.78 15.62
N LYS A 669 -20.44 27.28 16.33
CA LYS A 669 -20.27 26.21 17.34
C LYS A 669 -19.87 24.87 16.77
N ILE A 670 -20.36 24.50 15.56
CA ILE A 670 -20.10 23.23 14.90
C ILE A 670 -18.99 23.31 13.84
N ALA A 671 -18.32 24.45 13.72
CA ALA A 671 -17.19 24.59 12.80
C ALA A 671 -16.10 23.57 13.10
N VAL A 672 -15.48 22.99 12.06
CA VAL A 672 -14.44 21.97 12.19
C VAL A 672 -13.23 22.42 13.02
N SER A 673 -13.00 23.72 13.10
CA SER A 673 -11.93 24.32 13.92
C SER A 673 -12.21 24.24 15.43
N GLN A 674 -13.44 23.94 15.84
CA GLN A 674 -13.82 23.84 17.25
C GLN A 674 -13.48 22.46 17.82
N SER A 675 -13.05 22.45 19.08
CA SER A 675 -12.75 21.20 19.79
C SER A 675 -14.00 20.46 20.27
N LYS A 676 -15.12 21.17 20.43
CA LYS A 676 -16.39 20.59 20.88
C LYS A 676 -17.18 20.01 19.73
N VAL A 677 -17.55 18.74 19.86
CA VAL A 677 -18.41 18.06 18.90
C VAL A 677 -19.87 18.15 19.33
N TYR A 678 -20.73 18.58 18.42
CA TYR A 678 -22.17 18.64 18.63
C TYR A 678 -22.87 17.45 18.02
N SER A 679 -23.74 16.75 18.78
CA SER A 679 -24.62 15.73 18.22
C SER A 679 -25.84 16.35 17.56
N PHE A 680 -26.47 15.62 16.65
CA PHE A 680 -27.72 16.02 16.00
C PHE A 680 -28.81 16.36 17.06
N GLN A 681 -28.94 15.51 18.07
CA GLN A 681 -29.90 15.78 19.20
C GLN A 681 -29.63 17.09 19.92
N LYS A 682 -28.34 17.43 20.12
CA LYS A 682 -27.98 18.71 20.77
C LYS A 682 -28.32 19.92 19.89
N ILE A 683 -28.18 19.81 18.58
CA ILE A 683 -28.54 20.87 17.64
C ILE A 683 -30.04 21.03 17.60
N LYS A 684 -30.80 19.94 17.60
CA LYS A 684 -32.26 19.97 17.69
C LYS A 684 -32.73 20.64 18.96
N ALA A 685 -32.21 20.27 20.11
CA ALA A 685 -32.57 20.90 21.40
C ALA A 685 -32.22 22.40 21.43
N ASP A 686 -30.99 22.77 20.95
CA ASP A 686 -30.57 24.19 20.87
C ASP A 686 -31.51 25.02 19.96
N PHE A 687 -32.05 24.42 18.90
CA PHE A 687 -33.03 25.09 18.04
C PHE A 687 -34.38 25.23 18.73
N GLU A 688 -34.90 24.15 19.31
CA GLU A 688 -36.22 24.10 19.95
C GLU A 688 -36.30 24.99 21.23
N ASP A 689 -35.16 25.30 21.85
CA ASP A 689 -35.05 26.29 22.94
C ASP A 689 -35.30 27.73 22.47
N HIS A 690 -35.18 28.02 21.17
CA HIS A 690 -35.25 29.39 20.62
C HIS A 690 -36.33 29.55 19.55
N LEU A 691 -36.66 28.47 18.83
CA LEU A 691 -37.51 28.46 17.64
C LEU A 691 -38.45 27.24 17.65
N SER A 692 -39.47 27.23 16.81
CA SER A 692 -40.36 26.10 16.60
C SER A 692 -40.11 25.41 15.26
N ASP A 693 -40.65 24.21 15.12
CA ASP A 693 -40.69 23.47 13.85
C ASP A 693 -39.30 23.09 13.28
N PHE A 694 -38.45 22.51 14.14
CA PHE A 694 -37.10 22.05 13.74
C PHE A 694 -37.08 21.20 12.47
N GLU A 695 -38.00 20.24 12.34
CA GLU A 695 -38.06 19.35 11.18
C GLU A 695 -38.31 20.13 9.90
N LEU A 696 -39.25 21.11 9.92
CA LEU A 696 -39.53 21.96 8.75
C LEU A 696 -38.30 22.78 8.35
N PHE A 697 -37.58 23.33 9.32
CA PHE A 697 -36.36 24.09 9.09
C PHE A 697 -35.22 23.19 8.58
N TRP A 698 -35.00 22.06 9.26
CA TRP A 698 -33.88 21.16 8.95
C TRP A 698 -33.92 20.54 7.54
N TYR A 699 -35.12 20.27 7.01
CA TYR A 699 -35.33 19.76 5.67
C TYR A 699 -35.63 20.86 4.62
N SER A 700 -35.53 22.13 5.02
CA SER A 700 -35.73 23.25 4.13
C SER A 700 -34.65 23.37 3.05
N LYS A 701 -34.95 24.08 1.96
CA LYS A 701 -34.02 24.36 0.88
C LYS A 701 -32.71 25.04 1.35
N PRO A 702 -32.71 26.04 2.24
CA PRO A 702 -31.50 26.60 2.82
C PRO A 702 -30.60 25.55 3.49
N MET A 703 -31.15 24.65 4.28
CA MET A 703 -30.38 23.58 4.94
C MET A 703 -29.88 22.54 3.97
N GLN A 704 -30.66 22.17 2.96
CA GLN A 704 -30.20 21.30 1.86
C GLN A 704 -29.01 21.94 1.11
N THR A 705 -29.07 23.25 0.83
CA THR A 705 -27.95 23.97 0.22
C THR A 705 -26.72 23.92 1.13
N LEU A 706 -26.84 24.17 2.44
CA LEU A 706 -25.70 24.06 3.36
C LEU A 706 -25.12 22.65 3.41
N ARG A 707 -25.97 21.63 3.35
CA ARG A 707 -25.51 20.23 3.27
C ARG A 707 -24.69 19.95 2.01
N SER A 708 -25.08 20.49 0.87
CA SER A 708 -24.28 20.37 -0.37
C SER A 708 -22.93 21.10 -0.29
N PHE A 709 -22.81 22.14 0.53
CA PHE A 709 -21.60 22.95 0.69
C PHE A 709 -20.78 22.67 1.94
N GLY A 710 -21.09 21.65 2.73
CA GLY A 710 -20.20 21.21 3.80
C GLY A 710 -20.79 21.13 5.21
N LEU A 711 -22.11 21.19 5.36
CA LEU A 711 -22.76 20.78 6.60
C LEU A 711 -22.89 19.24 6.60
N LEU A 712 -22.01 18.57 7.34
CA LEU A 712 -21.88 17.12 7.35
C LEU A 712 -22.54 16.49 8.58
N ILE A 713 -23.12 15.31 8.39
CA ILE A 713 -23.68 14.45 9.44
C ILE A 713 -22.86 13.14 9.46
N LEU A 714 -22.10 12.95 10.56
CA LEU A 714 -21.06 11.92 10.66
C LEU A 714 -21.39 10.85 11.70
#